data_35e569c9dbb737caa60bff1cee05043a
#
_entry.id   35e569c9dbb737caa60bff1cee05043a
#
_cell.length_a   1.000
_cell.length_b   1.000
_cell.length_c   1.000
_cell.angle_alpha   90.00
_cell.angle_beta   90.00
_cell.angle_gamma   90.00
#
_symmetry.space_group_name_H-M   'P 1'
#
loop_
_entity.id
_entity.type
_entity.pdbx_description
1 polymer ?
#
loop_
_entity_poly.entity_id
_entity_poly.type
_entity_poly.pdbx_seq_one_letter_code
_entity_poly.pdbx_strand_id
1 'polypeptide(L)'
;VRTTKKALSIVLAGLMTVGGMSVFSVSAAQTSTPTLSFKTQNALYAHAVSGSDDSDAWVAWQCKHNEDMEELNTNRKYFFLPSSVSSTSVELYNAYSKSVTVNNVTIPSGESREVSYTIDKAGNVTADGKTYSLTFLKSSAESAIYVNNSNADGNGKELISYLNEDKSNYSSATGAIVDKNGKIDNTSIKKIKGRGNSTWGKAKKPYNITYSDKVSIGGMSKGKKFSLLANYQDDSLTRNRFLYDLADAVGTPYASDSRYVDFYSDGYYWGSYQMTEKIEVGKSALVNDIDDTAYLDADGNVNKDFPFLCEVDSGAVDGEDYYVKCDDGIKVTIKAPELSEGDKGYNEVKNYVREKYNAFYRAAKKADSDLSQYADVDSCAKLWLINELGKNWDSGVSSVYFVYKQGSDGNYKFFGSPVWDYDNALGNAAGSAWDLQNFGVKDYTQYSGWWCRFKDRQKRTQSSTNIINNISRNTQVNKAAVNIWFEQFVPAINYFAGKTTSYKGSDEFYTKTQYFDLLKDSGEMNYKSGWYIRTSSWICDHTSMNKADFDMTTGTYTVSNTKTSYNQGSFTDMYNYAADWMTSRAAWISSKWFGEYTPSAKIGDVDGDGEVTVMDATLVQKYIVSLETLTDSQLNVADVNGDGEISVIDATQIQKIVVNLV
;
A
#
# COMPACT_ATOMS: atom_id res chain seq x y z
N VAL A 1 -4.74 18.88 20.58
CA VAL A 1 -6.02 19.60 20.72
C VAL A 1 -5.89 20.97 20.08
N ARG A 2 -6.38 21.13 18.87
CA ARG A 2 -6.69 22.45 18.30
C ARG A 2 -7.98 22.34 17.48
N THR A 3 -9.04 22.82 18.09
CA THR A 3 -10.35 23.08 17.47
C THR A 3 -10.28 24.30 16.56
N THR A 4 -10.63 24.15 15.30
CA THR A 4 -10.95 25.27 14.42
C THR A 4 -12.42 25.25 14.07
N LYS A 5 -13.16 26.26 14.52
CA LYS A 5 -14.56 26.53 14.19
C LYS A 5 -14.68 26.88 12.71
N LYS A 6 -15.54 26.19 11.97
CA LYS A 6 -16.01 26.63 10.65
C LYS A 6 -17.20 27.57 10.84
N ALA A 7 -17.07 28.79 10.36
CA ALA A 7 -18.16 29.73 10.22
C ALA A 7 -18.91 29.48 8.90
N LEU A 8 -20.21 29.30 9.00
CA LEU A 8 -21.13 29.14 7.88
C LEU A 8 -21.59 30.55 7.44
N SER A 9 -21.22 30.99 6.25
CA SER A 9 -21.74 32.22 5.65
C SER A 9 -22.76 31.85 4.56
N ILE A 10 -24.01 32.10 4.83
CA ILE A 10 -25.11 32.05 3.83
C ILE A 10 -25.16 33.42 3.16
N VAL A 11 -24.96 33.46 1.85
CA VAL A 11 -25.21 34.66 1.03
C VAL A 11 -26.45 34.37 0.18
N LEU A 12 -27.51 35.13 0.46
CA LEU A 12 -28.74 35.20 -0.35
C LEU A 12 -28.46 36.17 -1.51
N ALA A 13 -28.54 35.71 -2.75
CA ALA A 13 -28.53 36.59 -3.91
C ALA A 13 -29.88 36.56 -4.62
N GLY A 14 -30.49 37.72 -4.65
CA GLY A 14 -31.76 37.94 -5.31
C GLY A 14 -31.68 37.98 -6.84
N LEU A 15 -32.71 37.49 -7.50
CA LEU A 15 -32.91 37.62 -8.94
C LEU A 15 -33.12 39.10 -9.35
N MET A 16 -32.34 39.57 -10.32
CA MET A 16 -32.74 40.64 -11.21
C MET A 16 -32.55 40.18 -12.65
N THR A 17 -33.64 39.98 -13.36
CA THR A 17 -33.68 39.77 -14.81
C THR A 17 -33.50 41.12 -15.52
N VAL A 18 -32.41 41.28 -16.26
CA VAL A 18 -32.29 42.30 -17.30
C VAL A 18 -31.79 41.61 -18.56
N GLY A 19 -32.59 41.63 -19.59
CA GLY A 19 -32.21 41.15 -20.93
C GLY A 19 -31.12 42.03 -21.52
N GLY A 20 -29.98 41.43 -21.81
CA GLY A 20 -28.89 42.03 -22.55
C GLY A 20 -28.30 40.97 -23.49
N MET A 21 -28.25 41.31 -24.77
CA MET A 21 -27.56 40.55 -25.80
C MET A 21 -26.11 40.33 -25.34
N SER A 22 -25.75 39.11 -24.98
CA SER A 22 -24.33 38.75 -24.75
C SER A 22 -23.63 38.64 -26.11
N VAL A 23 -22.81 39.63 -26.36
CA VAL A 23 -21.72 39.51 -27.34
C VAL A 23 -20.77 38.45 -26.78
N PHE A 24 -20.73 37.29 -27.41
CA PHE A 24 -19.71 36.29 -27.14
C PHE A 24 -18.37 36.91 -27.57
N SER A 25 -17.64 37.49 -26.61
CA SER A 25 -16.22 37.70 -26.80
C SER A 25 -15.56 36.31 -26.76
N VAL A 26 -15.21 35.79 -27.92
CA VAL A 26 -14.26 34.69 -28.02
C VAL A 26 -12.96 35.25 -27.44
N SER A 27 -12.71 34.99 -26.16
CA SER A 27 -11.37 35.16 -25.59
C SER A 27 -10.43 34.33 -26.47
N ALA A 28 -9.45 34.97 -27.08
CA ALA A 28 -8.39 34.25 -27.77
C ALA A 28 -7.80 33.27 -26.75
N ALA A 29 -7.98 31.97 -26.99
CA ALA A 29 -7.42 30.94 -26.12
C ALA A 29 -5.90 31.16 -26.09
N GLN A 30 -5.38 31.44 -24.93
CA GLN A 30 -3.94 31.49 -24.68
C GLN A 30 -3.43 30.07 -25.01
N THR A 31 -2.61 29.95 -26.04
CA THR A 31 -2.12 28.66 -26.53
C THR A 31 -1.03 28.17 -25.59
N SER A 32 -1.38 27.26 -24.67
CA SER A 32 -0.39 26.55 -23.87
C SER A 32 0.47 25.70 -24.80
N THR A 33 1.79 25.82 -24.66
CA THR A 33 2.77 25.07 -25.43
C THR A 33 3.46 24.09 -24.48
N PRO A 34 3.59 22.78 -24.83
CA PRO A 34 4.30 21.83 -24.00
C PRO A 34 5.72 22.31 -23.69
N THR A 35 6.05 22.40 -22.42
CA THR A 35 7.40 22.71 -21.90
C THR A 35 8.32 21.51 -21.94
N LEU A 36 7.81 20.34 -22.36
CA LEU A 36 8.58 19.10 -22.47
C LEU A 36 9.84 19.32 -23.32
N SER A 37 10.99 19.02 -22.76
CA SER A 37 12.30 19.13 -23.40
C SER A 37 12.46 18.19 -24.62
N PHE A 38 11.55 17.24 -24.79
CA PHE A 38 11.50 16.30 -25.91
C PHE A 38 10.14 16.39 -26.59
N LYS A 39 10.02 17.23 -27.55
CA LYS A 39 8.87 17.17 -28.46
C LYS A 39 9.21 16.17 -29.53
N THR A 40 8.63 14.98 -29.54
CA THR A 40 8.59 14.20 -30.76
C THR A 40 7.84 15.02 -31.81
N GLN A 41 8.52 15.43 -32.82
CA GLN A 41 7.89 15.94 -34.03
C GLN A 41 6.96 14.82 -34.52
N ASN A 42 5.69 15.14 -34.78
CA ASN A 42 4.66 14.19 -35.21
C ASN A 42 3.93 13.44 -34.07
N ALA A 43 3.58 14.15 -33.00
CA ALA A 43 2.69 13.67 -31.95
C ALA A 43 1.61 14.72 -31.64
N LEU A 44 0.53 14.24 -31.04
CA LEU A 44 -0.45 15.06 -30.32
C LEU A 44 -0.18 14.91 -28.82
N TYR A 45 -0.32 16.00 -28.10
CA TYR A 45 -0.18 16.05 -26.65
C TYR A 45 -1.47 16.55 -26.02
N ALA A 46 -1.98 15.84 -25.03
CA ALA A 46 -3.08 16.28 -24.19
C ALA A 46 -2.55 17.04 -22.97
N HIS A 47 -3.16 18.15 -22.64
CA HIS A 47 -2.83 18.91 -21.44
C HIS A 47 -3.51 18.28 -20.23
N ALA A 48 -2.76 17.87 -19.23
CA ALA A 48 -3.28 17.18 -18.04
C ALA A 48 -4.02 18.12 -17.08
N VAL A 49 -3.82 19.43 -17.19
CA VAL A 49 -4.45 20.42 -16.32
C VAL A 49 -4.81 21.67 -17.10
N SER A 50 -6.09 21.93 -17.25
CA SER A 50 -6.59 23.10 -17.98
C SER A 50 -6.17 24.42 -17.31
N GLY A 51 -5.58 25.34 -18.06
CA GLY A 51 -5.33 26.73 -17.65
C GLY A 51 -4.07 26.97 -16.83
N SER A 52 -3.12 26.03 -16.74
CA SER A 52 -1.80 26.29 -16.17
C SER A 52 -0.75 26.44 -17.27
N ASP A 53 0.00 27.53 -17.25
CA ASP A 53 0.95 27.87 -18.32
C ASP A 53 2.29 27.11 -18.24
N ASP A 54 2.64 26.48 -17.12
CA ASP A 54 4.00 25.99 -16.82
C ASP A 54 4.03 24.59 -16.21
N SER A 55 3.34 23.60 -16.78
CA SER A 55 3.44 22.26 -16.22
C SER A 55 4.15 21.28 -17.15
N ASP A 56 5.01 20.44 -16.56
CA ASP A 56 5.56 19.25 -17.22
C ASP A 56 4.51 18.13 -17.39
N ALA A 57 3.22 18.41 -17.11
CA ALA A 57 2.13 17.44 -17.10
C ALA A 57 1.41 17.37 -18.45
N TRP A 58 2.09 16.84 -19.45
CA TRP A 58 1.54 16.56 -20.77
C TRP A 58 1.50 15.07 -21.06
N VAL A 59 0.49 14.64 -21.78
CA VAL A 59 0.29 13.24 -22.18
C VAL A 59 0.39 13.14 -23.70
N ALA A 60 1.38 12.43 -24.19
CA ALA A 60 1.51 12.08 -25.59
C ALA A 60 0.53 10.98 -25.98
N TRP A 61 -0.02 11.06 -27.19
CA TRP A 61 -0.74 9.93 -27.72
C TRP A 61 0.20 8.74 -27.99
N GLN A 62 -0.26 7.52 -27.78
CA GLN A 62 0.59 6.33 -27.95
C GLN A 62 -0.19 5.11 -28.42
N CYS A 63 0.53 4.09 -28.85
CA CYS A 63 0.02 2.73 -29.00
C CYS A 63 0.03 2.00 -27.65
N LYS A 64 -0.47 0.78 -27.61
CA LYS A 64 -0.33 -0.09 -26.43
C LYS A 64 1.11 -0.57 -26.26
N HIS A 65 1.52 -0.84 -25.01
CA HIS A 65 2.87 -1.35 -24.69
C HIS A 65 3.12 -2.81 -25.04
N ASN A 66 2.11 -3.56 -25.46
CA ASN A 66 2.25 -5.00 -25.75
C ASN A 66 2.82 -5.19 -27.16
N GLU A 67 3.99 -5.81 -27.26
CA GLU A 67 4.70 -6.10 -28.50
C GLU A 67 3.83 -6.88 -29.52
N ASP A 68 3.04 -7.84 -29.06
CA ASP A 68 2.09 -8.59 -29.93
C ASP A 68 0.96 -7.72 -30.49
N MET A 69 0.79 -6.51 -29.97
CA MET A 69 -0.26 -5.56 -30.36
C MET A 69 0.29 -4.38 -31.20
N GLU A 70 1.58 -4.14 -31.18
CA GLU A 70 2.18 -3.04 -31.96
C GLU A 70 2.05 -3.29 -33.45
N GLU A 71 2.33 -4.48 -33.94
CA GLU A 71 2.16 -4.84 -35.36
C GLU A 71 0.70 -4.78 -35.83
N LEU A 72 -0.25 -5.12 -34.96
CA LEU A 72 -1.68 -5.15 -35.27
C LEU A 72 -2.36 -3.77 -35.13
N ASN A 73 -1.73 -2.78 -34.48
CA ASN A 73 -2.39 -1.54 -34.05
C ASN A 73 -1.65 -0.24 -34.44
N THR A 74 -0.82 -0.24 -35.46
CA THR A 74 -0.18 1.01 -35.97
C THR A 74 -1.19 2.11 -36.30
N ASN A 75 -2.44 1.75 -36.60
CA ASN A 75 -3.53 2.68 -36.91
C ASN A 75 -4.41 3.03 -35.68
N ARG A 76 -4.12 2.48 -34.50
CA ARG A 76 -4.88 2.75 -33.27
C ARG A 76 -4.01 3.53 -32.30
N LYS A 77 -4.49 4.70 -31.91
CA LYS A 77 -3.85 5.59 -30.94
C LYS A 77 -4.74 5.74 -29.71
N TYR A 78 -4.11 5.98 -28.58
CA TYR A 78 -4.77 6.15 -27.29
C TYR A 78 -4.22 7.38 -26.59
N PHE A 79 -5.11 8.11 -25.94
CA PHE A 79 -4.74 8.98 -24.82
C PHE A 79 -5.12 8.27 -23.52
N PHE A 80 -4.14 8.03 -22.67
CA PHE A 80 -4.30 7.55 -21.31
C PHE A 80 -4.27 8.76 -20.39
N LEU A 81 -5.44 9.35 -20.12
CA LEU A 81 -5.56 10.62 -19.43
C LEU A 81 -5.61 10.45 -17.90
N PRO A 82 -4.97 11.36 -17.13
CA PRO A 82 -5.06 11.33 -15.67
C PRO A 82 -6.46 11.69 -15.17
N SER A 83 -6.71 11.42 -13.89
CA SER A 83 -7.99 11.71 -13.23
C SER A 83 -8.34 13.20 -13.19
N SER A 84 -7.38 14.10 -13.31
CA SER A 84 -7.54 15.57 -13.30
C SER A 84 -8.24 16.14 -14.52
N VAL A 85 -8.21 15.45 -15.67
CA VAL A 85 -8.79 15.95 -16.93
C VAL A 85 -10.32 15.86 -16.91
N SER A 86 -11.02 16.76 -17.59
CA SER A 86 -12.48 16.67 -17.81
C SER A 86 -12.84 15.33 -18.47
N SER A 87 -14.05 14.84 -18.20
CA SER A 87 -14.55 13.59 -18.81
C SER A 87 -15.12 13.76 -20.21
N THR A 88 -15.22 14.99 -20.71
CA THR A 88 -15.92 15.31 -21.96
C THR A 88 -15.08 16.07 -22.98
N SER A 89 -14.02 16.74 -22.53
CA SER A 89 -13.13 17.52 -23.41
C SER A 89 -11.71 17.61 -22.83
N VAL A 90 -10.75 17.85 -23.71
CA VAL A 90 -9.35 18.06 -23.38
C VAL A 90 -8.69 19.00 -24.38
N GLU A 91 -7.75 19.81 -23.90
CA GLU A 91 -6.90 20.62 -24.75
C GLU A 91 -5.83 19.74 -25.40
N LEU A 92 -5.76 19.74 -26.74
CA LEU A 92 -4.76 19.01 -27.51
C LEU A 92 -3.82 20.01 -28.24
N TYR A 93 -2.52 19.81 -28.04
CA TYR A 93 -1.46 20.49 -28.77
C TYR A 93 -1.01 19.64 -29.96
N ASN A 94 -0.84 20.28 -31.10
CA ASN A 94 -0.37 19.67 -32.35
C ASN A 94 1.13 19.93 -32.59
N ALA A 95 1.97 18.90 -32.37
CA ALA A 95 3.40 18.95 -32.65
C ALA A 95 3.78 18.50 -34.08
N TYR A 96 2.80 18.22 -34.95
CA TYR A 96 3.06 17.98 -36.38
C TYR A 96 3.40 19.29 -37.11
N SER A 97 4.13 19.16 -38.23
CA SER A 97 4.44 20.28 -39.11
C SER A 97 3.25 20.77 -39.96
N LYS A 98 2.13 20.04 -39.94
CA LYS A 98 0.88 20.33 -40.63
C LYS A 98 -0.29 20.31 -39.68
N SER A 99 -1.41 20.88 -40.09
CA SER A 99 -2.66 20.79 -39.35
C SER A 99 -3.12 19.33 -39.19
N VAL A 100 -3.67 19.03 -38.03
CA VAL A 100 -4.26 17.72 -37.66
C VAL A 100 -5.75 17.93 -37.40
N THR A 101 -6.60 17.01 -37.83
CA THR A 101 -8.02 17.05 -37.52
C THR A 101 -8.39 15.91 -36.58
N VAL A 102 -8.96 16.24 -35.41
CA VAL A 102 -9.41 15.30 -34.37
C VAL A 102 -10.90 15.52 -34.14
N ASN A 103 -11.73 14.50 -34.32
CA ASN A 103 -13.19 14.59 -34.09
C ASN A 103 -13.83 15.84 -34.72
N ASN A 104 -13.49 16.17 -35.97
CA ASN A 104 -13.91 17.38 -36.73
C ASN A 104 -13.32 18.71 -36.22
N VAL A 105 -12.43 18.74 -35.27
CA VAL A 105 -11.69 19.93 -34.82
C VAL A 105 -10.34 19.97 -35.52
N THR A 106 -10.07 20.99 -36.30
CA THR A 106 -8.76 21.19 -36.96
C THR A 106 -7.86 21.96 -36.00
N ILE A 107 -6.69 21.38 -35.72
CA ILE A 107 -5.63 21.95 -34.87
C ILE A 107 -4.46 22.34 -35.80
N PRO A 108 -4.15 23.64 -35.99
CA PRO A 108 -2.99 24.04 -36.75
C PRO A 108 -1.67 23.57 -36.14
N SER A 109 -0.62 23.50 -36.95
CA SER A 109 0.73 23.17 -36.47
C SER A 109 1.20 24.13 -35.39
N GLY A 110 1.67 23.59 -34.26
CA GLY A 110 2.18 24.38 -33.14
C GLY A 110 1.11 25.09 -32.30
N GLU A 111 -0.18 24.73 -32.49
CA GLU A 111 -1.28 25.33 -31.75
C GLU A 111 -2.02 24.28 -30.92
N SER A 112 -2.78 24.75 -29.91
CA SER A 112 -3.69 23.94 -29.10
C SER A 112 -5.15 24.25 -29.43
N ARG A 113 -6.01 23.25 -29.29
CA ARG A 113 -7.47 23.40 -29.37
C ARG A 113 -8.14 22.45 -28.38
N GLU A 114 -9.25 22.89 -27.83
CA GLU A 114 -10.11 22.01 -27.06
C GLU A 114 -10.85 21.03 -27.98
N VAL A 115 -10.79 19.74 -27.65
CA VAL A 115 -11.41 18.67 -28.41
C VAL A 115 -12.36 17.89 -27.50
N SER A 116 -13.62 17.77 -27.93
CA SER A 116 -14.60 16.94 -27.23
C SER A 116 -14.38 15.46 -27.54
N TYR A 117 -14.61 14.61 -26.53
CA TYR A 117 -14.49 13.17 -26.67
C TYR A 117 -15.51 12.42 -25.80
N THR A 118 -15.65 11.12 -26.04
CA THR A 118 -16.38 10.21 -25.17
C THR A 118 -15.39 9.14 -24.68
N ILE A 119 -15.33 8.92 -23.36
CA ILE A 119 -14.45 7.93 -22.77
C ILE A 119 -14.70 6.55 -23.40
N ASP A 120 -13.62 5.84 -23.71
CA ASP A 120 -13.59 4.49 -24.27
C ASP A 120 -14.31 4.31 -25.62
N LYS A 121 -14.59 5.40 -26.31
CA LYS A 121 -15.11 5.35 -27.68
C LYS A 121 -14.08 5.85 -28.67
N ALA A 122 -13.91 5.08 -29.74
CA ALA A 122 -13.02 5.44 -30.82
C ALA A 122 -13.59 6.63 -31.61
N GLY A 123 -12.76 7.66 -31.76
CA GLY A 123 -12.93 8.76 -32.70
C GLY A 123 -11.95 8.62 -33.86
N ASN A 124 -11.91 9.63 -34.74
CA ASN A 124 -11.00 9.68 -35.87
C ASN A 124 -10.00 10.83 -35.71
N VAL A 125 -8.77 10.58 -36.10
CA VAL A 125 -7.74 11.61 -36.25
C VAL A 125 -7.05 11.47 -37.59
N THR A 126 -6.93 12.57 -38.32
CA THR A 126 -6.21 12.63 -39.58
C THR A 126 -4.95 13.50 -39.39
N ALA A 127 -3.79 12.87 -39.53
CA ALA A 127 -2.49 13.51 -39.40
C ALA A 127 -1.56 13.05 -40.55
N ASP A 128 -0.89 13.97 -41.21
CA ASP A 128 0.03 13.71 -42.32
C ASP A 128 -0.56 12.82 -43.44
N GLY A 129 -1.86 13.03 -43.75
CA GLY A 129 -2.58 12.27 -44.76
C GLY A 129 -2.93 10.83 -44.36
N LYS A 130 -2.68 10.42 -43.09
CA LYS A 130 -3.10 9.14 -42.54
C LYS A 130 -4.25 9.34 -41.57
N THR A 131 -5.18 8.39 -41.56
CA THR A 131 -6.27 8.35 -40.60
C THR A 131 -6.00 7.26 -39.56
N TYR A 132 -6.12 7.62 -38.28
CA TYR A 132 -6.00 6.74 -37.15
C TYR A 132 -7.31 6.67 -36.38
N SER A 133 -7.56 5.55 -35.74
CA SER A 133 -8.57 5.45 -34.70
C SER A 133 -7.99 5.97 -33.39
N LEU A 134 -8.60 6.95 -32.75
CA LEU A 134 -8.16 7.56 -31.50
C LEU A 134 -9.16 7.30 -30.39
N THR A 135 -8.70 6.70 -29.29
CA THR A 135 -9.52 6.44 -28.10
C THR A 135 -8.97 7.19 -26.91
N PHE A 136 -9.85 7.87 -26.18
CA PHE A 136 -9.52 8.54 -24.94
C PHE A 136 -9.95 7.66 -23.77
N LEU A 137 -9.01 7.34 -22.90
CA LEU A 137 -9.24 6.66 -21.63
C LEU A 137 -8.89 7.63 -20.50
N LYS A 138 -9.64 7.57 -19.40
CA LYS A 138 -9.45 8.47 -18.26
C LYS A 138 -9.35 7.65 -16.98
N SER A 139 -8.40 8.02 -16.12
CA SER A 139 -8.10 7.38 -14.85
C SER A 139 -9.05 7.77 -13.71
N SER A 140 -9.05 6.96 -12.64
CA SER A 140 -9.60 7.26 -11.31
C SER A 140 -8.52 7.39 -10.22
N ALA A 141 -7.23 7.26 -10.57
CA ALA A 141 -6.13 7.26 -9.61
C ALA A 141 -6.09 8.54 -8.75
N GLU A 142 -5.56 8.41 -7.55
CA GLU A 142 -5.50 9.50 -6.56
C GLU A 142 -4.57 10.62 -6.98
N SER A 143 -3.54 10.30 -7.80
CA SER A 143 -2.61 11.25 -8.40
C SER A 143 -2.02 10.73 -9.69
N ALA A 144 -1.49 11.64 -10.51
CA ALA A 144 -0.61 11.35 -11.63
C ALA A 144 0.80 11.85 -11.31
N ILE A 145 1.80 11.02 -11.61
CA ILE A 145 3.23 11.33 -11.40
C ILE A 145 3.90 11.44 -12.75
N TYR A 146 4.44 12.60 -13.02
CA TYR A 146 5.19 12.91 -14.24
C TYR A 146 6.68 12.97 -13.94
N VAL A 147 7.49 12.30 -14.77
CA VAL A 147 8.94 12.31 -14.68
C VAL A 147 9.52 12.44 -16.08
N ASN A 148 10.18 13.55 -16.36
CA ASN A 148 10.59 13.91 -17.71
C ASN A 148 12.09 14.15 -17.78
N ASN A 149 12.77 13.39 -18.62
CA ASN A 149 14.18 13.56 -18.96
C ASN A 149 14.54 12.79 -20.24
N SER A 150 14.17 13.28 -21.38
CA SER A 150 14.43 12.66 -22.68
C SER A 150 15.91 12.60 -23.11
N ASN A 151 16.81 13.09 -22.29
CA ASN A 151 18.27 13.03 -22.54
C ASN A 151 18.99 12.40 -21.34
N ALA A 152 18.39 11.40 -20.73
CA ALA A 152 18.86 10.79 -19.49
C ALA A 152 20.28 10.21 -19.59
N ASP A 153 20.67 9.69 -20.76
CA ASP A 153 22.01 9.15 -21.03
C ASP A 153 22.98 10.17 -21.67
N GLY A 154 22.52 11.40 -21.88
CA GLY A 154 23.28 12.44 -22.61
C GLY A 154 23.28 12.31 -24.14
N ASN A 155 22.62 11.26 -24.69
CA ASN A 155 22.55 10.97 -26.14
C ASN A 155 21.13 11.10 -26.71
N GLY A 156 20.19 11.67 -25.94
CA GLY A 156 18.79 11.85 -26.35
C GLY A 156 17.87 10.67 -26.08
N LYS A 157 18.30 9.69 -25.28
CA LYS A 157 17.48 8.54 -24.93
C LYS A 157 16.43 8.94 -23.88
N GLU A 158 15.21 8.46 -24.10
CA GLU A 158 14.12 8.63 -23.12
C GLU A 158 14.45 7.99 -21.78
N LEU A 159 13.96 8.59 -20.70
CA LEU A 159 14.31 8.22 -19.33
C LEU A 159 14.08 6.72 -19.03
N ILE A 160 12.89 6.22 -19.30
CA ILE A 160 12.56 4.83 -18.94
C ILE A 160 13.34 3.84 -19.82
N SER A 161 13.57 4.15 -21.10
CA SER A 161 14.39 3.32 -21.97
C SER A 161 15.81 3.20 -21.41
N TYR A 162 16.40 4.30 -20.96
CA TYR A 162 17.71 4.31 -20.32
C TYR A 162 17.74 3.53 -18.99
N LEU A 163 16.77 3.81 -18.13
CA LEU A 163 16.71 3.13 -16.82
C LEU A 163 16.51 1.62 -16.94
N ASN A 164 15.78 1.17 -17.96
CA ASN A 164 15.46 -0.24 -18.16
C ASN A 164 16.61 -1.09 -18.72
N GLU A 165 17.66 -0.48 -19.22
CA GLU A 165 18.84 -1.19 -19.72
C GLU A 165 19.63 -1.87 -18.59
N ASP A 166 19.78 -1.19 -17.44
CA ASP A 166 20.48 -1.72 -16.28
C ASP A 166 19.88 -1.19 -14.99
N LYS A 167 19.69 -2.06 -13.99
CA LYS A 167 19.17 -1.69 -12.66
C LYS A 167 20.03 -0.65 -11.94
N SER A 168 21.32 -0.59 -12.24
CA SER A 168 22.25 0.39 -11.68
C SER A 168 22.10 1.78 -12.27
N ASN A 169 21.50 1.90 -13.47
CA ASN A 169 21.24 3.18 -14.12
C ASN A 169 20.35 4.07 -13.25
N TYR A 170 20.67 5.35 -13.22
CA TYR A 170 19.88 6.34 -12.53
C TYR A 170 19.97 7.68 -13.25
N SER A 171 18.98 8.55 -13.04
CA SER A 171 18.97 9.91 -13.58
C SER A 171 18.36 10.89 -12.59
N SER A 172 18.69 12.16 -12.72
CA SER A 172 17.85 13.26 -12.25
C SER A 172 16.82 13.58 -13.31
N ALA A 173 15.74 14.26 -12.94
CA ALA A 173 14.66 14.62 -13.86
C ALA A 173 13.88 15.83 -13.35
N THR A 174 13.13 16.48 -14.25
CA THR A 174 12.02 17.34 -13.86
C THR A 174 10.75 16.50 -13.69
N GLY A 175 9.77 17.00 -12.95
CA GLY A 175 8.53 16.28 -12.77
C GLY A 175 7.41 17.13 -12.21
N ALA A 176 6.22 16.55 -12.22
CA ALA A 176 5.03 17.11 -11.60
C ALA A 176 4.22 16.03 -10.90
N ILE A 177 3.58 16.41 -9.83
CA ILE A 177 2.56 15.62 -9.14
C ILE A 177 1.24 16.35 -9.38
N VAL A 178 0.27 15.65 -9.98
CA VAL A 178 -1.05 16.21 -10.26
C VAL A 178 -2.09 15.42 -9.48
N ASP A 179 -2.81 16.07 -8.58
CA ASP A 179 -3.89 15.43 -7.86
C ASP A 179 -5.18 15.29 -8.72
N LYS A 180 -6.13 14.52 -8.26
CA LYS A 180 -7.42 14.30 -8.96
C LYS A 180 -8.24 15.57 -9.18
N ASN A 181 -7.95 16.66 -8.46
CA ASN A 181 -8.63 17.95 -8.58
C ASN A 181 -7.88 18.91 -9.53
N GLY A 182 -6.79 18.47 -10.13
CA GLY A 182 -5.98 19.26 -11.05
C GLY A 182 -4.98 20.21 -10.38
N LYS A 183 -4.75 20.06 -9.07
CA LYS A 183 -3.67 20.80 -8.41
C LYS A 183 -2.34 20.20 -8.83
N ILE A 184 -1.47 21.05 -9.36
CA ILE A 184 -0.10 20.70 -9.76
C ILE A 184 0.88 21.10 -8.67
N ASP A 185 1.83 20.19 -8.40
CA ASP A 185 3.05 20.45 -7.64
C ASP A 185 4.23 20.13 -8.54
N ASN A 186 4.82 21.16 -9.18
CA ASN A 186 6.02 21.02 -9.98
C ASN A 186 7.20 20.72 -9.06
N THR A 187 7.98 19.71 -9.39
CA THR A 187 9.02 19.20 -8.51
C THR A 187 10.27 18.82 -9.28
N SER A 188 11.40 18.79 -8.59
CA SER A 188 12.66 18.25 -9.10
C SER A 188 12.92 16.89 -8.51
N ILE A 189 13.27 15.95 -9.36
CA ILE A 189 13.66 14.59 -8.98
C ILE A 189 15.18 14.52 -8.96
N LYS A 190 15.72 14.37 -7.74
CA LYS A 190 17.18 14.24 -7.55
C LYS A 190 17.69 12.92 -8.11
N LYS A 191 16.90 11.86 -7.98
CA LYS A 191 17.28 10.52 -8.43
C LYS A 191 16.07 9.65 -8.67
N ILE A 192 16.00 9.04 -9.85
CA ILE A 192 15.14 7.88 -10.12
C ILE A 192 16.00 6.73 -10.59
N LYS A 193 15.71 5.52 -10.12
CA LYS A 193 16.43 4.29 -10.51
C LYS A 193 15.53 3.06 -10.39
N GLY A 194 15.90 2.00 -11.10
CA GLY A 194 15.28 0.68 -10.94
C GLY A 194 15.40 0.13 -9.52
N ARG A 195 14.41 -0.68 -9.12
CA ARG A 195 14.37 -1.39 -7.83
C ARG A 195 13.87 -2.84 -7.98
N GLY A 196 13.89 -3.57 -6.87
CA GLY A 196 13.39 -4.95 -6.78
C GLY A 196 14.41 -5.99 -7.24
N ASN A 197 14.15 -7.24 -6.93
CA ASN A 197 14.96 -8.40 -7.35
C ASN A 197 14.23 -9.12 -8.49
N SER A 198 13.31 -10.04 -8.18
CA SER A 198 12.51 -10.76 -9.18
C SER A 198 11.64 -9.83 -10.03
N THR A 199 11.10 -8.77 -9.43
CA THR A 199 10.24 -7.78 -10.12
C THR A 199 10.99 -6.92 -11.12
N TRP A 200 12.31 -6.70 -10.94
CA TRP A 200 13.14 -6.02 -11.93
C TRP A 200 13.23 -6.78 -13.26
N GLY A 201 13.21 -8.11 -13.22
CA GLY A 201 13.19 -8.97 -14.41
C GLY A 201 11.89 -8.96 -15.22
N LYS A 202 10.86 -8.22 -14.78
CA LYS A 202 9.56 -8.18 -15.46
C LYS A 202 9.49 -7.06 -16.50
N ALA A 203 8.53 -7.14 -17.41
CA ALA A 203 8.36 -6.14 -18.47
C ALA A 203 8.02 -4.76 -17.90
N LYS A 204 7.04 -4.66 -17.01
CA LYS A 204 6.72 -3.43 -16.27
C LYS A 204 7.55 -3.39 -14.99
N LYS A 205 8.49 -2.46 -14.92
CA LYS A 205 9.50 -2.40 -13.86
C LYS A 205 9.13 -1.42 -12.75
N PRO A 206 9.50 -1.72 -11.49
CA PRO A 206 9.36 -0.80 -10.37
C PRO A 206 10.58 0.13 -10.25
N TYR A 207 10.37 1.31 -9.63
CA TYR A 207 11.41 2.32 -9.45
C TYR A 207 11.44 2.86 -8.02
N ASN A 208 12.61 3.39 -7.61
CA ASN A 208 12.72 4.28 -6.45
C ASN A 208 12.91 5.71 -6.92
N ILE A 209 12.15 6.64 -6.33
CA ILE A 209 12.21 8.06 -6.63
C ILE A 209 12.68 8.81 -5.37
N THR A 210 13.65 9.71 -5.57
CA THR A 210 14.09 10.68 -4.55
C THR A 210 13.86 12.09 -5.08
N TYR A 211 12.94 12.80 -4.46
CA TYR A 211 12.65 14.20 -4.74
C TYR A 211 13.70 15.11 -4.10
N SER A 212 13.95 16.27 -4.70
CA SER A 212 14.85 17.29 -4.13
C SER A 212 14.27 17.88 -2.85
N ASP A 213 12.97 18.12 -2.83
CA ASP A 213 12.21 18.63 -1.70
C ASP A 213 11.18 17.60 -1.19
N LYS A 214 10.60 17.87 -0.03
CA LYS A 214 9.52 17.04 0.51
C LYS A 214 8.22 17.30 -0.26
N VAL A 215 7.65 16.24 -0.82
CA VAL A 215 6.39 16.26 -1.54
C VAL A 215 5.32 15.43 -0.80
N SER A 216 4.05 15.73 -1.05
CA SER A 216 2.90 14.93 -0.64
C SER A 216 2.22 14.39 -1.89
N ILE A 217 1.94 13.10 -1.92
CA ILE A 217 1.36 12.39 -3.07
C ILE A 217 0.02 11.83 -2.64
N GLY A 218 -1.08 12.27 -3.26
CA GLY A 218 -2.42 11.81 -2.93
C GLY A 218 -2.83 11.96 -1.47
N GLY A 219 -2.27 12.93 -0.75
CA GLY A 219 -2.53 13.16 0.67
C GLY A 219 -1.56 12.47 1.63
N MET A 220 -0.64 11.62 1.15
CA MET A 220 0.40 11.01 2.00
C MET A 220 1.20 12.06 2.78
N SER A 221 1.77 11.65 3.89
CA SER A 221 2.73 12.44 4.65
C SER A 221 3.90 12.92 3.79
N LYS A 222 4.37 14.15 4.03
CA LYS A 222 5.45 14.73 3.22
C LYS A 222 6.76 13.98 3.39
N GLY A 223 7.25 13.40 2.31
CA GLY A 223 8.52 12.66 2.23
C GLY A 223 9.37 13.08 1.04
N LYS A 224 10.60 12.59 0.99
CA LYS A 224 11.51 12.76 -0.16
C LYS A 224 11.72 11.48 -0.96
N LYS A 225 11.59 10.33 -0.33
CA LYS A 225 11.95 9.03 -0.93
C LYS A 225 10.75 8.10 -0.94
N PHE A 226 10.41 7.62 -2.12
CA PHE A 226 9.28 6.75 -2.35
C PHE A 226 9.67 5.58 -3.23
N SER A 227 8.92 4.48 -3.11
CA SER A 227 8.97 3.34 -4.00
C SER A 227 7.73 3.36 -4.91
N LEU A 228 7.95 3.25 -6.20
CA LEU A 228 6.93 3.14 -7.23
C LEU A 228 6.80 1.67 -7.61
N LEU A 229 5.83 0.98 -7.02
CA LEU A 229 5.59 -0.45 -7.22
C LEU A 229 4.79 -0.67 -8.49
N ALA A 230 5.31 -1.52 -9.39
CA ALA A 230 4.69 -1.76 -10.69
C ALA A 230 3.42 -2.63 -10.61
N ASN A 231 3.26 -3.41 -9.54
CA ASN A 231 2.21 -4.40 -9.35
C ASN A 231 2.02 -5.34 -10.58
N TYR A 232 3.11 -5.60 -11.33
CA TYR A 232 3.04 -6.39 -12.56
C TYR A 232 2.71 -7.86 -12.29
N GLN A 233 3.08 -8.37 -11.13
CA GLN A 233 2.77 -9.73 -10.69
C GLN A 233 1.44 -9.83 -9.94
N ASP A 234 0.74 -8.74 -9.75
CA ASP A 234 -0.57 -8.66 -9.11
C ASP A 234 -1.63 -8.22 -10.12
N ASP A 235 -2.43 -9.17 -10.59
CA ASP A 235 -3.52 -8.93 -11.55
C ASP A 235 -4.64 -8.05 -10.99
N SER A 236 -4.78 -7.97 -9.67
CA SER A 236 -5.72 -7.07 -9.00
C SER A 236 -5.17 -5.65 -8.76
N LEU A 237 -3.86 -5.45 -8.90
CA LEU A 237 -3.12 -4.21 -8.61
C LEU A 237 -3.25 -3.68 -7.16
N THR A 238 -3.81 -4.47 -6.22
CA THR A 238 -4.22 -3.96 -4.92
C THR A 238 -3.77 -4.77 -3.70
N ARG A 239 -3.16 -5.97 -3.89
CA ARG A 239 -2.82 -6.87 -2.77
C ARG A 239 -1.87 -6.25 -1.76
N ASN A 240 -0.84 -5.53 -2.22
CA ASN A 240 0.06 -4.78 -1.35
C ASN A 240 -0.74 -3.74 -0.54
N ARG A 241 -1.56 -2.92 -1.21
CA ARG A 241 -2.30 -1.84 -0.54
C ARG A 241 -3.28 -2.37 0.48
N PHE A 242 -4.05 -3.41 0.17
CA PHE A 242 -4.99 -4.00 1.13
C PHE A 242 -4.32 -4.42 2.43
N LEU A 243 -3.13 -5.04 2.34
CA LEU A 243 -2.44 -5.53 3.52
C LEU A 243 -1.62 -4.46 4.23
N TYR A 244 -1.13 -3.43 3.53
CA TYR A 244 -0.48 -2.27 4.16
C TYR A 244 -1.49 -1.43 4.96
N ASP A 245 -2.61 -1.09 4.31
CA ASP A 245 -3.65 -0.28 4.95
C ASP A 245 -4.34 -1.06 6.08
N LEU A 246 -4.51 -2.39 5.94
CA LEU A 246 -4.98 -3.23 7.05
C LEU A 246 -3.98 -3.26 8.21
N ALA A 247 -2.67 -3.33 7.93
CA ALA A 247 -1.65 -3.29 8.98
C ALA A 247 -1.69 -1.97 9.76
N ASP A 248 -1.87 -0.84 9.07
CA ASP A 248 -2.10 0.46 9.70
C ASP A 248 -3.37 0.45 10.56
N ALA A 249 -4.48 0.00 9.97
CA ALA A 249 -5.78 -0.05 10.61
C ALA A 249 -5.79 -0.86 11.92
N VAL A 250 -5.02 -1.94 11.99
CA VAL A 250 -4.87 -2.76 13.22
C VAL A 250 -3.72 -2.28 14.13
N GLY A 251 -3.15 -1.10 13.86
CA GLY A 251 -2.11 -0.49 14.68
C GLY A 251 -0.79 -1.25 14.65
N THR A 252 -0.38 -1.76 13.50
CA THR A 252 0.98 -2.28 13.32
C THR A 252 1.96 -1.10 13.30
N PRO A 253 3.07 -1.12 14.06
CA PRO A 253 4.05 -0.05 13.99
C PRO A 253 4.60 0.13 12.56
N TYR A 254 4.84 1.36 12.14
CA TYR A 254 5.48 1.69 10.86
C TYR A 254 4.78 1.08 9.63
N ALA A 255 3.45 1.05 9.60
CA ALA A 255 2.71 0.64 8.41
C ALA A 255 2.97 1.64 7.27
N SER A 256 3.34 1.13 6.08
CA SER A 256 3.65 1.98 4.92
C SER A 256 2.37 2.58 4.34
N ASP A 257 2.29 3.91 4.32
CA ASP A 257 1.24 4.60 3.57
C ASP A 257 1.45 4.44 2.06
N SER A 258 0.36 4.37 1.30
CA SER A 258 0.43 4.18 -0.15
C SER A 258 -0.75 4.78 -0.90
N ARG A 259 -0.53 5.10 -2.20
CA ARG A 259 -1.56 5.64 -3.10
C ARG A 259 -1.49 4.97 -4.46
N TYR A 260 -2.64 4.85 -5.11
CA TYR A 260 -2.69 4.51 -6.52
C TYR A 260 -2.33 5.74 -7.35
N VAL A 261 -1.36 5.58 -8.23
CA VAL A 261 -0.89 6.66 -9.10
C VAL A 261 -0.76 6.19 -10.55
N ASP A 262 -1.04 7.08 -11.47
CA ASP A 262 -0.69 6.88 -12.86
C ASP A 262 0.72 7.43 -13.10
N PHE A 263 1.58 6.63 -13.70
CA PHE A 263 2.95 7.02 -14.00
C PHE A 263 3.12 7.42 -15.46
N TYR A 264 3.65 8.61 -15.65
CA TYR A 264 4.01 9.16 -16.96
C TYR A 264 5.50 9.48 -16.99
N SER A 265 6.15 9.09 -18.06
CA SER A 265 7.54 9.44 -18.29
C SER A 265 7.70 9.96 -19.73
N ASP A 266 8.35 11.13 -19.85
CA ASP A 266 8.57 11.76 -21.14
C ASP A 266 7.28 11.89 -21.97
N GLY A 267 6.15 12.20 -21.30
CA GLY A 267 4.81 12.32 -21.87
C GLY A 267 4.07 11.01 -22.10
N TYR A 268 4.72 9.86 -22.01
CA TYR A 268 4.08 8.56 -22.23
C TYR A 268 3.55 7.95 -20.96
N TYR A 269 2.35 7.36 -21.02
CA TYR A 269 1.75 6.61 -19.93
C TYR A 269 2.45 5.26 -19.75
N TRP A 270 2.96 5.00 -18.56
CA TRP A 270 3.65 3.74 -18.21
C TRP A 270 2.81 2.80 -17.37
N GLY A 271 1.60 3.19 -17.01
CA GLY A 271 0.64 2.33 -16.33
C GLY A 271 0.23 2.83 -14.95
N SER A 272 -0.68 2.09 -14.34
CA SER A 272 -1.07 2.26 -12.95
C SER A 272 0.01 1.67 -12.03
N TYR A 273 0.46 2.43 -11.05
CA TYR A 273 1.46 2.04 -10.05
C TYR A 273 0.90 2.27 -8.64
N GLN A 274 1.53 1.66 -7.67
CA GLN A 274 1.34 2.00 -6.26
C GLN A 274 2.57 2.77 -5.79
N MET A 275 2.36 4.03 -5.39
CA MET A 275 3.38 4.83 -4.72
C MET A 275 3.31 4.53 -3.24
N THR A 276 4.44 4.23 -2.62
CA THR A 276 4.53 3.93 -1.18
C THR A 276 5.79 4.52 -0.58
N GLU A 277 5.76 4.79 0.72
CA GLU A 277 6.94 5.19 1.47
C GLU A 277 8.04 4.14 1.36
N LYS A 278 9.28 4.59 1.25
CA LYS A 278 10.42 3.69 1.30
C LYS A 278 10.71 3.26 2.74
N ILE A 279 10.94 1.97 2.97
CA ILE A 279 11.40 1.50 4.27
C ILE A 279 12.82 2.00 4.51
N GLU A 280 12.94 2.97 5.39
CA GLU A 280 14.22 3.56 5.85
C GLU A 280 14.03 4.27 7.19
N VAL A 281 15.16 4.59 7.84
CA VAL A 281 15.21 5.34 9.10
C VAL A 281 15.46 6.81 8.82
N GLY A 282 14.82 7.70 9.58
CA GLY A 282 15.07 9.15 9.53
C GLY A 282 13.87 9.98 9.97
N LYS A 283 14.09 11.24 10.32
CA LYS A 283 13.07 12.17 10.86
C LYS A 283 11.80 12.34 10.01
N SER A 284 11.84 11.97 8.75
CA SER A 284 10.71 12.07 7.81
C SER A 284 10.59 10.80 6.98
N ALA A 285 11.12 9.70 7.47
CA ALA A 285 11.03 8.38 6.91
C ALA A 285 9.98 7.56 7.65
N LEU A 286 9.66 6.39 7.15
CA LEU A 286 8.69 5.48 7.74
C LEU A 286 9.07 5.12 9.18
N VAL A 287 10.34 4.80 9.43
CA VAL A 287 10.86 4.55 10.79
C VAL A 287 11.51 5.85 11.28
N ASN A 288 10.78 6.61 12.10
CA ASN A 288 11.13 7.99 12.46
C ASN A 288 11.44 8.22 13.95
N ASP A 289 11.40 7.18 14.75
CA ASP A 289 11.58 7.21 16.21
C ASP A 289 12.86 6.52 16.70
N ILE A 290 13.74 6.13 15.78
CA ILE A 290 15.08 5.67 16.09
C ILE A 290 16.12 6.54 15.38
N ASP A 291 17.32 6.62 15.97
CA ASP A 291 18.47 7.34 15.42
C ASP A 291 19.49 6.32 14.92
N ASP A 292 19.69 6.26 13.62
CA ASP A 292 20.65 5.34 12.98
C ASP A 292 22.11 5.74 13.18
N THR A 293 22.38 6.92 13.75
CA THR A 293 23.73 7.36 14.18
C THR A 293 24.04 6.96 15.61
N ALA A 294 23.05 6.52 16.40
CA ALA A 294 23.18 6.19 17.82
C ALA A 294 24.07 4.95 18.09
N TYR A 295 24.58 4.29 17.05
CA TYR A 295 25.56 3.22 17.24
C TYR A 295 26.95 3.73 17.66
N LEU A 296 27.23 5.03 17.54
CA LEU A 296 28.45 5.68 18.03
C LEU A 296 28.15 6.63 19.20
N ASP A 297 29.03 6.66 20.17
CA ASP A 297 29.06 7.69 21.22
C ASP A 297 29.70 9.00 20.72
N ALA A 298 29.74 10.02 21.59
CA ALA A 298 30.35 11.32 21.28
C ALA A 298 31.86 11.25 20.97
N ASP A 299 32.56 10.23 21.48
CA ASP A 299 33.97 9.99 21.22
C ASP A 299 34.18 9.10 19.98
N GLY A 300 33.04 8.69 19.37
CA GLY A 300 32.98 7.85 18.19
C GLY A 300 33.28 6.37 18.48
N ASN A 301 33.16 5.88 19.70
CA ASN A 301 33.18 4.45 19.99
C ASN A 301 31.82 3.82 19.75
N VAL A 302 31.80 2.53 19.43
CA VAL A 302 30.51 1.83 19.26
C VAL A 302 29.83 1.66 20.62
N ASN A 303 28.61 2.10 20.70
CA ASN A 303 27.79 2.00 21.90
C ASN A 303 27.50 0.54 22.25
N LYS A 304 27.28 0.27 23.53
CA LYS A 304 26.95 -1.07 24.02
C LYS A 304 25.56 -1.53 23.53
N ASP A 305 24.60 -0.62 23.48
CA ASP A 305 23.24 -0.88 23.01
C ASP A 305 22.79 0.29 22.12
N PHE A 306 22.20 -0.02 20.97
CA PHE A 306 21.72 0.96 19.99
C PHE A 306 20.56 0.37 19.15
N PRO A 307 19.68 1.23 18.62
CA PRO A 307 18.59 0.78 17.76
C PRO A 307 19.10 0.43 16.35
N PHE A 308 18.36 -0.45 15.66
CA PHE A 308 18.63 -0.76 14.27
C PHE A 308 17.36 -1.21 13.53
N LEU A 309 17.40 -1.12 12.20
CA LEU A 309 16.42 -1.70 11.28
C LEU A 309 17.08 -2.85 10.53
N CYS A 310 16.42 -4.00 10.48
CA CYS A 310 16.92 -5.15 9.74
C CYS A 310 15.82 -5.87 8.95
N GLU A 311 16.24 -6.65 7.97
CA GLU A 311 15.40 -7.47 7.11
C GLU A 311 15.91 -8.91 7.08
N VAL A 312 15.03 -9.88 7.33
CA VAL A 312 15.29 -11.27 6.96
C VAL A 312 15.19 -11.38 5.45
N ASP A 313 16.30 -11.67 4.79
CA ASP A 313 16.38 -11.74 3.34
C ASP A 313 17.29 -12.90 2.90
N SER A 314 16.65 -13.99 2.44
CA SER A 314 17.38 -15.15 1.92
C SER A 314 18.17 -14.84 0.63
N GLY A 315 17.81 -13.76 -0.06
CA GLY A 315 18.44 -13.32 -1.30
C GLY A 315 19.69 -12.44 -1.12
N ALA A 316 20.07 -12.08 0.12
CA ALA A 316 21.23 -11.23 0.36
C ALA A 316 22.51 -11.84 -0.19
N VAL A 317 23.37 -11.02 -0.84
CA VAL A 317 24.57 -11.44 -1.58
C VAL A 317 25.84 -10.91 -0.92
N ASP A 318 26.85 -11.78 -0.79
CA ASP A 318 28.17 -11.40 -0.26
C ASP A 318 28.82 -10.33 -1.17
N GLY A 319 29.29 -9.24 -0.53
CA GLY A 319 29.94 -8.11 -1.22
C GLY A 319 28.99 -7.08 -1.84
N GLU A 320 27.68 -7.38 -1.92
CA GLU A 320 26.67 -6.45 -2.41
C GLU A 320 25.79 -5.90 -1.27
N ASP A 321 25.47 -6.75 -0.29
CA ASP A 321 24.55 -6.42 0.80
C ASP A 321 25.29 -6.34 2.15
N TYR A 322 24.93 -5.36 2.97
CA TYR A 322 25.39 -5.26 4.35
C TYR A 322 24.55 -6.18 5.24
N TYR A 323 24.96 -7.46 5.38
CA TYR A 323 24.21 -8.47 6.10
C TYR A 323 25.07 -9.35 7.02
N VAL A 324 24.40 -10.12 7.86
CA VAL A 324 25.01 -11.15 8.72
C VAL A 324 24.36 -12.51 8.50
N LYS A 325 25.16 -13.57 8.60
CA LYS A 325 24.65 -14.94 8.72
C LYS A 325 24.42 -15.23 10.20
N CYS A 326 23.17 -15.52 10.53
CA CYS A 326 22.70 -15.89 11.86
C CYS A 326 22.59 -17.40 12.00
N ASP A 327 22.07 -17.87 13.15
CA ASP A 327 21.82 -19.29 13.41
C ASP A 327 20.98 -19.93 12.29
N ASP A 328 21.21 -21.22 12.08
CA ASP A 328 20.57 -22.00 11.01
C ASP A 328 20.76 -21.42 9.58
N GLY A 329 21.77 -20.56 9.39
CA GLY A 329 22.12 -19.98 8.11
C GLY A 329 21.19 -18.85 7.65
N ILE A 330 20.35 -18.32 8.54
CA ILE A 330 19.46 -17.20 8.23
C ILE A 330 20.29 -15.98 7.90
N LYS A 331 19.97 -15.31 6.79
CA LYS A 331 20.59 -14.05 6.41
C LYS A 331 19.74 -12.89 6.90
N VAL A 332 20.36 -11.95 7.60
CA VAL A 332 19.75 -10.73 8.11
C VAL A 332 20.49 -9.53 7.56
N THR A 333 19.85 -8.79 6.66
CA THR A 333 20.38 -7.55 6.07
C THR A 333 20.16 -6.39 7.04
N ILE A 334 21.19 -5.60 7.28
CA ILE A 334 21.13 -4.42 8.14
C ILE A 334 20.77 -3.23 7.26
N LYS A 335 19.60 -2.62 7.50
CA LYS A 335 19.08 -1.48 6.72
C LYS A 335 19.40 -0.14 7.38
N ALA A 336 19.61 -0.14 8.69
CA ALA A 336 20.11 1.03 9.43
C ALA A 336 20.76 0.55 10.75
N PRO A 337 21.94 1.07 11.09
CA PRO A 337 22.76 1.98 10.29
C PRO A 337 23.24 1.31 8.99
N GLU A 338 23.22 2.05 7.87
CA GLU A 338 23.74 1.57 6.58
C GLU A 338 25.23 1.90 6.51
N LEU A 339 26.09 0.88 6.62
CA LEU A 339 27.55 1.01 6.66
C LEU A 339 28.19 0.26 5.49
N SER A 340 29.29 0.85 4.98
CA SER A 340 30.15 0.25 3.97
C SER A 340 31.42 -0.34 4.62
N GLU A 341 32.06 -1.28 3.95
CA GLU A 341 33.32 -1.85 4.40
C GLU A 341 34.38 -0.73 4.56
N GLY A 342 34.96 -0.65 5.73
CA GLY A 342 35.88 0.41 6.13
C GLY A 342 35.26 1.52 6.99
N ASP A 343 33.94 1.60 7.07
CA ASP A 343 33.30 2.52 7.99
C ASP A 343 33.51 2.10 9.44
N LYS A 344 33.62 3.10 10.32
CA LYS A 344 33.82 2.86 11.76
C LYS A 344 32.63 2.08 12.33
N GLY A 345 32.91 1.00 13.04
CA GLY A 345 31.86 0.15 13.63
C GLY A 345 31.27 -0.90 12.70
N TYR A 346 31.75 -1.02 11.45
CA TYR A 346 31.19 -1.95 10.47
C TYR A 346 31.06 -3.39 10.98
N ASN A 347 32.14 -3.93 11.57
CA ASN A 347 32.14 -5.30 12.10
C ASN A 347 31.44 -5.41 13.46
N GLU A 348 31.56 -4.41 14.29
CA GLU A 348 30.96 -4.35 15.62
C GLU A 348 29.40 -4.32 15.48
N VAL A 349 28.86 -3.51 14.59
CA VAL A 349 27.43 -3.47 14.28
C VAL A 349 26.95 -4.84 13.75
N LYS A 350 27.69 -5.45 12.82
CA LYS A 350 27.37 -6.81 12.34
C LYS A 350 27.33 -7.83 13.48
N ASN A 351 28.30 -7.80 14.38
CA ASN A 351 28.34 -8.73 15.50
C ASN A 351 27.21 -8.49 16.49
N TYR A 352 26.89 -7.22 16.78
CA TYR A 352 25.78 -6.83 17.63
C TYR A 352 24.42 -7.29 17.07
N VAL A 353 24.13 -6.97 15.81
CA VAL A 353 22.87 -7.40 15.16
C VAL A 353 22.77 -8.92 15.15
N ARG A 354 23.84 -9.65 14.83
CA ARG A 354 23.87 -11.12 14.88
C ARG A 354 23.55 -11.65 16.27
N GLU A 355 24.18 -11.10 17.31
CA GLU A 355 23.93 -11.51 18.70
C GLU A 355 22.47 -11.32 19.10
N LYS A 356 21.93 -10.10 18.90
CA LYS A 356 20.54 -9.78 19.28
C LYS A 356 19.53 -10.61 18.49
N TYR A 357 19.72 -10.72 17.18
CA TYR A 357 18.82 -11.53 16.36
C TYR A 357 18.87 -13.02 16.73
N ASN A 358 20.05 -13.59 16.98
CA ASN A 358 20.16 -14.98 17.40
C ASN A 358 19.48 -15.24 18.76
N ALA A 359 19.59 -14.31 19.71
CA ALA A 359 18.90 -14.40 20.98
C ALA A 359 17.36 -14.44 20.80
N PHE A 360 16.83 -13.50 20.04
CA PHE A 360 15.40 -13.46 19.65
C PHE A 360 14.96 -14.74 18.92
N TYR A 361 15.73 -15.15 17.88
CA TYR A 361 15.44 -16.34 17.09
C TYR A 361 15.40 -17.62 17.94
N ARG A 362 16.38 -17.81 18.83
CA ARG A 362 16.42 -18.96 19.75
C ARG A 362 15.24 -18.97 20.73
N ALA A 363 14.84 -17.79 21.20
CA ALA A 363 13.66 -17.66 22.03
C ALA A 363 12.38 -18.01 21.23
N ALA A 364 12.20 -17.46 20.05
CA ALA A 364 11.05 -17.75 19.20
C ALA A 364 10.91 -19.24 18.81
N LYS A 365 12.04 -19.98 18.70
CA LYS A 365 12.00 -21.44 18.46
C LYS A 365 11.44 -22.27 19.62
N LYS A 366 11.44 -21.75 20.83
CA LYS A 366 10.93 -22.44 22.01
C LYS A 366 9.48 -22.00 22.27
N ALA A 367 8.55 -22.92 22.13
CA ALA A 367 7.12 -22.61 22.28
C ALA A 367 6.78 -21.92 23.62
N ASP A 368 7.40 -22.35 24.71
CA ASP A 368 7.10 -21.88 26.06
C ASP A 368 8.12 -20.84 26.59
N SER A 369 8.92 -20.24 25.72
CA SER A 369 9.82 -19.16 26.14
C SER A 369 9.03 -17.88 26.43
N ASP A 370 9.52 -17.10 27.39
CA ASP A 370 9.08 -15.72 27.56
C ASP A 370 9.69 -14.83 26.46
N LEU A 371 8.93 -14.71 25.35
CA LEU A 371 9.36 -13.93 24.19
C LEU A 371 9.36 -12.43 24.47
N SER A 372 8.59 -11.96 25.46
CA SER A 372 8.48 -10.53 25.80
C SER A 372 9.82 -9.90 26.25
N GLN A 373 10.79 -10.71 26.64
CA GLN A 373 12.14 -10.27 26.96
C GLN A 373 12.97 -9.88 25.70
N TYR A 374 12.58 -10.36 24.53
CA TYR A 374 13.35 -10.21 23.28
C TYR A 374 12.59 -9.43 22.21
N ALA A 375 11.26 -9.48 22.25
CA ALA A 375 10.42 -8.87 21.24
C ALA A 375 9.13 -8.30 21.83
N ASP A 376 8.55 -7.33 21.14
CA ASP A 376 7.20 -6.87 21.38
C ASP A 376 6.21 -7.93 20.86
N VAL A 377 5.47 -8.54 21.78
CA VAL A 377 4.59 -9.69 21.51
C VAL A 377 3.46 -9.29 20.55
N ASP A 378 2.88 -8.12 20.74
CA ASP A 378 1.74 -7.64 19.95
C ASP A 378 2.14 -7.38 18.49
N SER A 379 3.25 -6.66 18.26
CA SER A 379 3.73 -6.40 16.91
C SER A 379 4.16 -7.69 16.20
N CYS A 380 4.76 -8.65 16.92
CA CYS A 380 5.08 -9.96 16.38
C CYS A 380 3.81 -10.77 16.03
N ALA A 381 2.76 -10.70 16.85
CA ALA A 381 1.48 -11.32 16.56
C ALA A 381 0.83 -10.69 15.31
N LYS A 382 0.81 -9.36 15.20
CA LYS A 382 0.28 -8.63 14.04
C LYS A 382 1.06 -8.98 12.76
N LEU A 383 2.40 -8.99 12.82
CA LEU A 383 3.23 -9.41 11.69
C LEU A 383 2.88 -10.83 11.22
N TRP A 384 2.75 -11.77 12.16
CA TRP A 384 2.30 -13.12 11.82
C TRP A 384 0.89 -13.12 11.22
N LEU A 385 -0.08 -12.42 11.83
CA LEU A 385 -1.47 -12.40 11.39
C LEU A 385 -1.64 -11.84 9.97
N ILE A 386 -0.93 -10.76 9.61
CA ILE A 386 -0.93 -10.22 8.24
C ILE A 386 -0.37 -11.26 7.26
N ASN A 387 0.73 -11.92 7.60
CA ASN A 387 1.32 -12.97 6.76
C ASN A 387 0.44 -14.22 6.68
N GLU A 388 -0.25 -14.58 7.74
CA GLU A 388 -1.18 -15.71 7.78
C GLU A 388 -2.45 -15.41 6.97
N LEU A 389 -3.03 -14.21 7.13
CA LEU A 389 -4.19 -13.76 6.37
C LEU A 389 -3.86 -13.71 4.88
N GLY A 390 -2.73 -13.11 4.53
CA GLY A 390 -2.30 -12.99 3.13
C GLY A 390 -1.93 -14.32 2.51
N LYS A 391 -1.56 -15.34 3.28
CA LYS A 391 -0.79 -16.49 2.81
C LYS A 391 0.39 -16.05 1.94
N ASN A 392 1.13 -15.04 2.42
CA ASN A 392 2.22 -14.49 1.66
C ASN A 392 3.29 -15.54 1.36
N TRP A 393 3.67 -15.67 0.08
CA TRP A 393 4.63 -16.65 -0.41
C TRP A 393 6.01 -16.52 0.24
N ASP A 394 6.45 -15.29 0.51
CA ASP A 394 7.76 -14.97 1.07
C ASP A 394 7.76 -14.88 2.60
N SER A 395 6.64 -15.21 3.27
CA SER A 395 6.52 -15.17 4.73
C SER A 395 7.72 -15.81 5.44
N GLY A 396 8.49 -15.00 6.18
CA GLY A 396 9.62 -15.44 6.99
C GLY A 396 10.87 -15.88 6.20
N VAL A 397 10.92 -15.64 4.89
CA VAL A 397 12.03 -16.03 4.00
C VAL A 397 12.73 -14.80 3.43
N SER A 398 11.97 -13.84 2.97
CA SER A 398 12.47 -12.57 2.44
C SER A 398 11.47 -11.46 2.76
N SER A 399 11.90 -10.20 2.68
CA SER A 399 11.07 -9.03 2.89
C SER A 399 10.37 -8.98 4.26
N VAL A 400 10.99 -9.56 5.30
CA VAL A 400 10.48 -9.55 6.67
C VAL A 400 11.33 -8.63 7.52
N TYR A 401 10.74 -7.51 7.92
CA TYR A 401 11.42 -6.44 8.63
C TYR A 401 11.19 -6.49 10.14
N PHE A 402 12.22 -6.08 10.87
CA PHE A 402 12.17 -5.84 12.31
C PHE A 402 12.88 -4.54 12.65
N VAL A 403 12.26 -3.76 13.53
CA VAL A 403 12.91 -2.63 14.20
C VAL A 403 13.31 -3.07 15.59
N TYR A 404 14.60 -2.93 15.91
CA TYR A 404 15.11 -3.17 17.26
C TYR A 404 15.28 -1.82 17.96
N LYS A 405 14.54 -1.60 19.04
CA LYS A 405 14.53 -0.35 19.79
C LYS A 405 14.10 -0.56 21.23
N GLN A 406 14.17 0.49 22.05
CA GLN A 406 13.60 0.46 23.40
C GLN A 406 12.07 0.38 23.35
N GLY A 407 11.52 -0.54 24.11
CA GLY A 407 10.09 -0.61 24.43
C GLY A 407 9.69 0.38 25.53
N SER A 408 8.42 0.38 25.88
CA SER A 408 7.88 1.22 26.97
C SER A 408 8.49 0.90 28.35
N ASP A 409 9.01 -0.30 28.53
CA ASP A 409 9.70 -0.75 29.74
C ASP A 409 11.20 -0.36 29.76
N GLY A 410 11.68 0.39 28.76
CA GLY A 410 13.07 0.82 28.63
C GLY A 410 14.04 -0.26 28.12
N ASN A 411 13.58 -1.50 27.92
CA ASN A 411 14.41 -2.57 27.38
C ASN A 411 14.38 -2.59 25.85
N TYR A 412 15.53 -2.92 25.25
CA TYR A 412 15.60 -3.09 23.79
C TYR A 412 14.93 -4.39 23.35
N LYS A 413 14.04 -4.30 22.36
CA LYS A 413 13.23 -5.39 21.83
C LYS A 413 13.08 -5.32 20.32
N PHE A 414 12.80 -6.46 19.69
CA PHE A 414 12.40 -6.51 18.30
C PHE A 414 10.90 -6.20 18.15
N PHE A 415 10.57 -5.29 17.26
CA PHE A 415 9.20 -4.98 16.83
C PHE A 415 9.00 -5.56 15.43
N GLY A 416 7.98 -6.38 15.24
CA GLY A 416 7.66 -7.05 13.98
C GLY A 416 7.01 -6.08 12.98
N SER A 417 7.80 -5.28 12.31
CA SER A 417 7.36 -4.24 11.37
C SER A 417 8.57 -3.57 10.70
N PRO A 418 8.43 -2.88 9.54
CA PRO A 418 7.24 -2.72 8.70
C PRO A 418 6.81 -4.01 7.98
N VAL A 419 5.55 -4.04 7.50
CA VAL A 419 5.06 -5.07 6.58
C VAL A 419 5.42 -4.71 5.14
N TRP A 420 5.77 -5.72 4.31
CA TRP A 420 6.25 -5.47 2.95
C TRP A 420 6.06 -6.68 2.04
N ASP A 421 5.84 -6.41 0.72
CA ASP A 421 5.93 -7.39 -0.39
C ASP A 421 4.83 -8.46 -0.38
N TYR A 422 3.59 -8.01 -0.65
CA TYR A 422 2.40 -8.86 -0.69
C TYR A 422 1.80 -9.03 -2.09
N ASP A 423 2.55 -8.78 -3.15
CA ASP A 423 2.07 -9.02 -4.52
C ASP A 423 1.78 -10.52 -4.77
N ASN A 424 2.50 -11.40 -4.09
CA ASN A 424 2.28 -12.85 -4.07
C ASN A 424 1.49 -13.30 -2.82
N ALA A 425 0.39 -12.60 -2.51
CA ALA A 425 -0.50 -12.91 -1.40
C ALA A 425 -1.97 -13.01 -1.86
N LEU A 426 -2.90 -13.25 -0.94
CA LEU A 426 -4.35 -13.30 -1.20
C LEU A 426 -4.72 -14.19 -2.39
N GLY A 427 -4.21 -15.42 -2.39
CA GLY A 427 -4.46 -16.42 -3.43
C GLY A 427 -3.68 -16.21 -4.71
N ASN A 428 -2.82 -15.19 -4.79
CA ASN A 428 -1.97 -14.94 -5.93
C ASN A 428 -0.61 -15.65 -5.78
N ALA A 429 -0.20 -16.42 -6.79
CA ALA A 429 1.15 -16.97 -6.88
C ALA A 429 1.65 -16.90 -8.31
N ALA A 430 2.65 -16.10 -8.53
CA ALA A 430 3.45 -16.13 -9.74
C ALA A 430 4.62 -17.09 -9.50
N GLY A 431 4.49 -18.34 -9.89
CA GLY A 431 5.55 -19.33 -9.71
C GLY A 431 5.75 -20.20 -10.95
N SER A 432 6.79 -20.99 -10.92
CA SER A 432 7.09 -21.96 -11.97
C SER A 432 6.45 -23.32 -11.66
N ALA A 433 6.39 -24.21 -12.67
CA ALA A 433 6.01 -25.60 -12.46
C ALA A 433 6.90 -26.31 -11.43
N TRP A 434 8.15 -25.83 -11.24
CA TRP A 434 9.07 -26.29 -10.23
C TRP A 434 8.59 -25.95 -8.81
N ASP A 435 8.07 -24.73 -8.61
CA ASP A 435 7.50 -24.31 -7.32
C ASP A 435 6.26 -25.15 -6.96
N LEU A 436 5.42 -25.49 -7.94
CA LEU A 436 4.26 -26.37 -7.76
C LEU A 436 4.67 -27.76 -7.26
N GLN A 437 5.72 -28.33 -7.84
CA GLN A 437 6.19 -29.68 -7.50
C GLN A 437 6.88 -29.73 -6.14
N ASN A 438 7.66 -28.69 -5.79
CA ASN A 438 8.53 -28.71 -4.63
C ASN A 438 7.89 -28.09 -3.36
N PHE A 439 6.90 -27.21 -3.51
CA PHE A 439 6.33 -26.47 -2.37
C PHE A 439 4.83 -26.69 -2.15
N GLY A 440 4.19 -27.56 -2.91
CA GLY A 440 2.79 -27.94 -2.70
C GLY A 440 1.79 -26.79 -2.90
N VAL A 441 1.96 -26.01 -3.96
CA VAL A 441 1.24 -24.77 -4.27
C VAL A 441 -0.28 -24.90 -4.34
N LYS A 442 -0.85 -26.11 -4.50
CA LYS A 442 -2.31 -26.30 -4.47
C LYS A 442 -2.98 -25.76 -3.20
N ASP A 443 -2.28 -25.82 -2.06
CA ASP A 443 -2.82 -25.29 -0.80
C ASP A 443 -2.67 -23.76 -0.67
N TYR A 444 -1.85 -23.17 -1.47
CA TYR A 444 -1.51 -21.75 -1.45
C TYR A 444 -2.63 -20.88 -2.01
N THR A 445 -3.26 -21.33 -3.10
CA THR A 445 -4.36 -20.60 -3.74
C THR A 445 -5.68 -20.71 -3.01
N GLN A 446 -5.82 -21.72 -2.13
CA GLN A 446 -7.02 -21.89 -1.32
C GLN A 446 -7.00 -20.97 -0.12
N TYR A 447 -8.11 -20.29 0.17
CA TYR A 447 -8.23 -19.46 1.37
C TYR A 447 -8.28 -20.28 2.68
N SER A 448 -8.57 -21.57 2.64
CA SER A 448 -8.55 -22.48 3.81
C SER A 448 -7.15 -23.02 4.11
N GLY A 449 -6.97 -23.57 5.31
CA GLY A 449 -5.69 -24.16 5.75
C GLY A 449 -4.71 -23.13 6.31
N TRP A 450 -3.99 -23.48 7.38
CA TRP A 450 -2.94 -22.64 7.96
C TRP A 450 -1.74 -22.51 7.04
N TRP A 451 -1.11 -21.35 7.00
CA TRP A 451 0.03 -21.06 6.14
C TRP A 451 1.35 -21.00 6.91
N CYS A 452 1.43 -20.21 7.97
CA CYS A 452 2.64 -20.01 8.78
C CYS A 452 2.70 -20.91 10.01
N ARG A 453 1.56 -21.36 10.53
CA ARG A 453 1.43 -21.94 11.88
C ARG A 453 1.99 -23.36 12.06
N PHE A 454 2.09 -24.21 11.05
CA PHE A 454 2.34 -25.64 11.25
C PHE A 454 3.70 -26.18 10.84
N LYS A 455 4.16 -27.16 11.65
CA LYS A 455 5.47 -27.80 11.58
C LYS A 455 5.60 -28.89 10.50
N ASP A 456 4.51 -29.48 10.01
CA ASP A 456 4.53 -30.83 9.42
C ASP A 456 4.56 -30.88 7.90
N ARG A 457 4.88 -29.75 7.25
CA ARG A 457 4.88 -29.74 5.78
C ARG A 457 6.19 -29.23 5.23
N GLN A 458 6.66 -29.86 4.19
CA GLN A 458 7.81 -29.43 3.39
C GLN A 458 7.53 -28.09 2.66
N LYS A 459 6.85 -27.16 3.35
CA LYS A 459 6.55 -25.84 2.81
C LYS A 459 7.61 -24.86 3.25
N ARG A 460 8.02 -24.00 2.34
CA ARG A 460 8.98 -22.93 2.57
C ARG A 460 8.66 -22.10 3.83
N THR A 461 7.38 -21.81 4.04
CA THR A 461 6.89 -20.99 5.16
C THR A 461 6.73 -21.76 6.48
N GLN A 462 6.75 -23.08 6.46
CA GLN A 462 6.57 -23.95 7.64
C GLN A 462 7.86 -24.63 8.08
N SER A 463 9.01 -24.17 7.59
CA SER A 463 10.33 -24.66 8.02
C SER A 463 10.62 -24.24 9.46
N SER A 464 11.34 -25.07 10.19
CA SER A 464 11.85 -24.76 11.55
C SER A 464 12.84 -23.60 11.58
N THR A 465 13.36 -23.20 10.40
CA THR A 465 14.25 -22.04 10.23
C THR A 465 13.46 -20.76 9.91
N ASN A 466 12.17 -20.85 9.65
CA ASN A 466 11.33 -19.69 9.33
C ASN A 466 10.93 -18.93 10.59
N ILE A 467 11.27 -17.65 10.69
CA ILE A 467 11.02 -16.83 11.88
C ILE A 467 9.52 -16.63 12.13
N ILE A 468 8.70 -16.41 11.10
CA ILE A 468 7.24 -16.23 11.25
C ILE A 468 6.60 -17.52 11.77
N ASN A 469 7.02 -18.69 11.26
CA ASN A 469 6.57 -19.98 11.78
C ASN A 469 6.96 -20.16 13.25
N ASN A 470 8.17 -19.76 13.63
CA ASN A 470 8.62 -19.87 15.03
C ASN A 470 7.82 -18.95 15.95
N ILE A 471 7.61 -17.69 15.56
CA ILE A 471 6.78 -16.71 16.27
C ILE A 471 5.35 -17.27 16.45
N SER A 472 4.74 -17.81 15.40
CA SER A 472 3.36 -18.32 15.43
C SER A 472 3.14 -19.51 16.38
N ARG A 473 4.21 -20.21 16.76
CA ARG A 473 4.17 -21.36 17.68
C ARG A 473 4.49 -21.00 19.12
N ASN A 474 4.99 -19.80 19.38
CA ASN A 474 5.22 -19.33 20.74
C ASN A 474 3.86 -19.11 21.44
N THR A 475 3.73 -19.64 22.67
CA THR A 475 2.46 -19.66 23.41
C THR A 475 1.96 -18.25 23.74
N GLN A 476 2.85 -17.32 24.12
CA GLN A 476 2.48 -15.92 24.38
C GLN A 476 1.93 -15.25 23.13
N VAL A 477 2.66 -15.37 21.99
CA VAL A 477 2.24 -14.76 20.73
C VAL A 477 0.95 -15.38 20.22
N ASN A 478 0.79 -16.71 20.36
CA ASN A 478 -0.43 -17.39 19.92
C ASN A 478 -1.65 -16.89 20.69
N LYS A 479 -1.54 -16.76 22.02
CA LYS A 479 -2.62 -16.24 22.86
C LYS A 479 -2.96 -14.79 22.51
N ALA A 480 -1.96 -13.92 22.34
CA ALA A 480 -2.15 -12.54 21.93
C ALA A 480 -2.81 -12.46 20.54
N ALA A 481 -2.36 -13.28 19.59
CA ALA A 481 -2.88 -13.29 18.24
C ALA A 481 -4.36 -13.64 18.14
N VAL A 482 -4.87 -14.56 18.96
CA VAL A 482 -6.31 -14.88 19.00
C VAL A 482 -7.13 -13.65 19.40
N ASN A 483 -6.74 -12.95 20.45
CA ASN A 483 -7.45 -11.75 20.90
C ASN A 483 -7.32 -10.61 19.87
N ILE A 484 -6.10 -10.31 19.39
CA ILE A 484 -5.86 -9.30 18.35
C ILE A 484 -6.69 -9.61 17.09
N TRP A 485 -6.83 -10.89 16.71
CA TRP A 485 -7.63 -11.29 15.58
C TRP A 485 -9.08 -10.83 15.72
N PHE A 486 -9.73 -11.15 16.83
CA PHE A 486 -11.14 -10.83 17.02
C PHE A 486 -11.39 -9.37 17.40
N GLU A 487 -10.47 -8.72 18.10
CA GLU A 487 -10.64 -7.36 18.59
C GLU A 487 -10.19 -6.29 17.57
N GLN A 488 -9.29 -6.62 16.66
CA GLN A 488 -8.72 -5.66 15.71
C GLN A 488 -8.93 -6.08 14.25
N PHE A 489 -8.54 -7.31 13.87
CA PHE A 489 -8.62 -7.75 12.47
C PHE A 489 -10.06 -7.98 12.00
N VAL A 490 -10.88 -8.66 12.76
CA VAL A 490 -12.27 -8.97 12.38
C VAL A 490 -13.09 -7.70 12.20
N PRO A 491 -13.06 -6.69 13.11
CA PRO A 491 -13.74 -5.42 12.89
C PRO A 491 -13.26 -4.69 11.62
N ALA A 492 -11.94 -4.62 11.39
CA ALA A 492 -11.38 -4.02 10.19
C ALA A 492 -11.86 -4.72 8.91
N ILE A 493 -11.81 -6.05 8.88
CA ILE A 493 -12.22 -6.84 7.71
C ILE A 493 -13.74 -6.78 7.49
N ASN A 494 -14.54 -6.71 8.54
CA ASN A 494 -15.98 -6.50 8.42
C ASN A 494 -16.31 -5.13 7.81
N TYR A 495 -15.57 -4.08 8.20
CA TYR A 495 -15.67 -2.78 7.55
C TYR A 495 -15.23 -2.83 6.08
N PHE A 496 -14.07 -3.42 5.80
CA PHE A 496 -13.59 -3.63 4.43
C PHE A 496 -14.64 -4.36 3.58
N ALA A 497 -15.27 -5.38 4.11
CA ALA A 497 -16.32 -6.14 3.43
C ALA A 497 -17.64 -5.37 3.24
N GLY A 498 -17.81 -4.21 3.89
CA GLY A 498 -19.05 -3.42 3.90
C GLY A 498 -20.12 -3.99 4.83
N LYS A 499 -19.76 -4.83 5.80
CA LYS A 499 -20.69 -5.37 6.82
C LYS A 499 -20.99 -4.36 7.93
N THR A 500 -20.08 -3.40 8.16
CA THR A 500 -20.25 -2.28 9.09
C THR A 500 -20.05 -0.96 8.34
N THR A 501 -20.67 0.12 8.81
CA THR A 501 -20.67 1.43 8.16
C THR A 501 -19.58 2.36 8.66
N SER A 502 -18.92 2.02 9.77
CA SER A 502 -17.84 2.80 10.37
C SER A 502 -16.76 1.89 10.94
N TYR A 503 -15.54 2.41 10.98
CA TYR A 503 -14.38 1.80 11.61
C TYR A 503 -13.52 2.91 12.24
N LYS A 504 -12.98 2.66 13.42
CA LYS A 504 -12.25 3.68 14.20
C LYS A 504 -10.71 3.56 14.13
N GLY A 505 -10.18 2.52 13.48
CA GLY A 505 -8.74 2.23 13.53
C GLY A 505 -7.88 3.17 12.66
N SER A 506 -8.38 3.55 11.49
CA SER A 506 -7.70 4.48 10.57
C SER A 506 -8.70 5.18 9.66
N ASP A 507 -8.54 6.48 9.47
CA ASP A 507 -9.37 7.27 8.54
C ASP A 507 -9.05 6.97 7.06
N GLU A 508 -7.93 6.30 6.80
CA GLU A 508 -7.45 5.94 5.46
C GLU A 508 -7.67 4.46 5.12
N PHE A 509 -8.35 3.72 5.98
CA PHE A 509 -8.79 2.36 5.70
C PHE A 509 -10.20 2.38 5.10
N TYR A 510 -10.37 1.78 3.93
CA TYR A 510 -11.58 1.90 3.12
C TYR A 510 -12.31 0.56 2.98
N THR A 511 -13.61 0.63 2.65
CA THR A 511 -14.34 -0.53 2.18
C THR A 511 -13.81 -0.99 0.81
N LYS A 512 -14.00 -2.27 0.47
CA LYS A 512 -13.61 -2.79 -0.85
C LYS A 512 -14.24 -2.02 -2.02
N THR A 513 -15.43 -1.45 -1.83
CA THR A 513 -16.08 -0.62 -2.84
C THR A 513 -15.36 0.73 -3.01
N GLN A 514 -14.98 1.37 -1.91
CA GLN A 514 -14.23 2.63 -1.96
C GLN A 514 -12.84 2.44 -2.58
N TYR A 515 -12.11 1.38 -2.21
CA TYR A 515 -10.84 1.04 -2.88
C TYR A 515 -11.02 0.79 -4.38
N PHE A 516 -12.10 0.09 -4.77
CA PHE A 516 -12.42 -0.11 -6.17
C PHE A 516 -12.64 1.21 -6.90
N ASP A 517 -13.39 2.14 -6.31
CA ASP A 517 -13.65 3.45 -6.90
C ASP A 517 -12.38 4.30 -7.10
N LEU A 518 -11.36 4.12 -6.25
CA LEU A 518 -10.06 4.78 -6.40
C LEU A 518 -9.20 4.18 -7.51
N LEU A 519 -9.46 2.93 -7.91
CA LEU A 519 -8.57 2.18 -8.82
C LEU A 519 -9.23 1.75 -10.13
N LYS A 520 -10.56 1.65 -10.22
CA LYS A 520 -11.29 0.99 -11.31
C LYS A 520 -10.86 1.45 -12.71
N ASP A 521 -10.89 2.77 -12.94
CA ASP A 521 -10.59 3.30 -14.28
C ASP A 521 -9.08 3.27 -14.57
N SER A 522 -8.23 3.51 -13.55
CA SER A 522 -6.77 3.35 -13.66
C SER A 522 -6.38 1.88 -13.92
N GLY A 523 -7.03 0.94 -13.25
CA GLY A 523 -6.81 -0.49 -13.46
C GLY A 523 -7.22 -0.94 -14.86
N GLU A 524 -8.40 -0.55 -15.33
CA GLU A 524 -8.86 -0.81 -16.69
C GLU A 524 -7.93 -0.16 -17.73
N MET A 525 -7.48 1.06 -17.46
CA MET A 525 -6.53 1.77 -18.31
C MET A 525 -5.19 1.04 -18.38
N ASN A 526 -4.70 0.52 -17.24
CA ASN A 526 -3.49 -0.32 -17.17
C ASN A 526 -3.63 -1.59 -18.02
N TYR A 527 -4.76 -2.28 -17.96
CA TYR A 527 -5.04 -3.46 -18.78
C TYR A 527 -5.12 -3.11 -20.26
N LYS A 528 -5.83 -2.05 -20.61
CA LYS A 528 -5.98 -1.58 -22.00
C LYS A 528 -4.68 -1.05 -22.61
N SER A 529 -3.74 -0.57 -21.79
CA SER A 529 -2.41 -0.20 -22.26
C SER A 529 -1.51 -1.40 -22.59
N GLY A 530 -1.92 -2.61 -22.24
CA GLY A 530 -1.16 -3.83 -22.45
C GLY A 530 -0.42 -4.36 -21.22
N TRP A 531 -0.46 -3.66 -20.09
CA TRP A 531 0.11 -4.11 -18.82
C TRP A 531 -0.86 -5.02 -18.07
N TYR A 532 -1.06 -6.23 -18.53
CA TYR A 532 -1.77 -7.27 -17.79
C TYR A 532 -1.04 -8.60 -17.95
N ILE A 533 -1.15 -9.45 -16.94
CA ILE A 533 -0.55 -10.78 -16.98
C ILE A 533 -1.51 -11.72 -17.68
N ARG A 534 -0.98 -12.41 -18.68
CA ARG A 534 -1.74 -13.48 -19.37
C ARG A 534 -1.76 -14.72 -18.48
N THR A 535 -2.90 -15.40 -18.47
CA THR A 535 -3.19 -16.61 -17.69
C THR A 535 -2.15 -17.72 -17.81
N SER A 536 -1.41 -17.80 -18.91
CA SER A 536 -0.38 -18.83 -19.13
C SER A 536 0.87 -18.69 -18.23
N SER A 537 1.07 -17.54 -17.59
CA SER A 537 2.20 -17.31 -16.66
C SER A 537 1.83 -17.46 -15.18
N TRP A 538 0.55 -17.73 -14.86
CA TRP A 538 0.09 -17.93 -13.50
C TRP A 538 -0.10 -19.41 -13.18
N ILE A 539 0.31 -19.77 -11.96
CA ILE A 539 0.05 -21.09 -11.40
C ILE A 539 -1.36 -21.17 -10.82
N CYS A 540 -1.93 -20.04 -10.47
CA CYS A 540 -3.20 -19.91 -9.77
C CYS A 540 -4.36 -19.85 -10.75
N ASP A 541 -5.38 -20.66 -10.47
CA ASP A 541 -6.67 -20.54 -11.13
C ASP A 541 -7.51 -19.50 -10.39
N HIS A 542 -7.55 -18.28 -10.94
CA HIS A 542 -8.39 -17.18 -10.45
C HIS A 542 -9.78 -17.18 -11.11
N THR A 543 -10.18 -18.24 -11.78
CA THR A 543 -11.43 -18.27 -12.56
C THR A 543 -12.67 -18.49 -11.73
N SER A 544 -12.54 -19.10 -10.55
CA SER A 544 -13.69 -19.34 -9.68
C SER A 544 -13.32 -19.67 -8.25
N MET A 545 -14.19 -19.29 -7.31
CA MET A 545 -14.10 -19.71 -5.91
C MET A 545 -15.46 -19.81 -5.22
N ASN A 546 -15.57 -20.67 -4.21
CA ASN A 546 -16.68 -20.65 -3.27
C ASN A 546 -16.36 -19.61 -2.19
N LYS A 547 -17.22 -18.59 -2.03
CA LYS A 547 -17.04 -17.58 -0.97
C LYS A 547 -17.40 -18.17 0.39
N ALA A 548 -16.69 -17.74 1.41
CA ALA A 548 -17.00 -18.11 2.80
C ALA A 548 -17.35 -16.88 3.63
N ASP A 549 -18.18 -17.09 4.63
CA ASP A 549 -18.57 -16.10 5.61
C ASP A 549 -18.53 -16.66 7.03
N PHE A 550 -18.40 -15.78 8.01
CA PHE A 550 -18.41 -16.12 9.42
C PHE A 550 -19.28 -15.12 10.19
N ASP A 551 -20.24 -15.65 10.94
CA ASP A 551 -21.08 -14.90 11.85
C ASP A 551 -20.48 -14.94 13.25
N MET A 552 -20.01 -13.80 13.72
CA MET A 552 -19.41 -13.65 15.06
C MET A 552 -20.41 -13.87 16.20
N THR A 553 -21.71 -13.60 15.96
CA THR A 553 -22.76 -13.73 17.00
C THR A 553 -23.07 -15.19 17.28
N THR A 554 -23.15 -16.00 16.21
CA THR A 554 -23.55 -17.41 16.31
C THR A 554 -22.36 -18.37 16.26
N GLY A 555 -21.17 -17.90 15.90
CA GLY A 555 -20.00 -18.76 15.62
C GLY A 555 -20.16 -19.60 14.35
N THR A 556 -21.10 -19.24 13.47
CA THR A 556 -21.45 -20.06 12.30
C THR A 556 -20.54 -19.73 11.13
N TYR A 557 -19.84 -20.74 10.61
CA TYR A 557 -19.06 -20.68 9.38
C TYR A 557 -19.86 -21.26 8.22
N THR A 558 -20.02 -20.48 7.16
CA THR A 558 -20.73 -20.87 5.95
C THR A 558 -19.86 -20.78 4.72
N VAL A 559 -20.05 -21.70 3.78
CA VAL A 559 -19.38 -21.68 2.46
C VAL A 559 -20.48 -21.72 1.39
N SER A 560 -20.40 -20.82 0.41
CA SER A 560 -21.36 -20.79 -0.68
C SER A 560 -21.32 -22.10 -1.48
N ASN A 561 -22.49 -22.68 -1.73
CA ASN A 561 -22.62 -23.88 -2.55
C ASN A 561 -22.40 -23.57 -4.06
N THR A 562 -22.49 -22.32 -4.44
CA THR A 562 -22.27 -21.86 -5.83
C THR A 562 -20.93 -21.15 -5.93
N LYS A 563 -20.10 -21.55 -6.89
CA LYS A 563 -18.86 -20.83 -7.20
C LYS A 563 -19.18 -19.48 -7.86
N THR A 564 -18.52 -18.44 -7.38
CA THR A 564 -18.43 -17.18 -8.10
C THR A 564 -17.40 -17.34 -9.22
N SER A 565 -17.75 -16.96 -10.44
CA SER A 565 -16.84 -16.98 -11.60
C SER A 565 -16.20 -15.62 -11.79
N TYR A 566 -14.93 -15.61 -12.25
CA TYR A 566 -14.14 -14.41 -12.51
C TYR A 566 -13.47 -14.55 -13.88
N ASN A 567 -13.42 -13.48 -14.64
CA ASN A 567 -12.73 -13.40 -15.92
C ASN A 567 -11.32 -12.84 -15.70
N GLN A 568 -10.29 -13.66 -15.86
CA GLN A 568 -8.89 -13.26 -15.70
C GLN A 568 -8.43 -12.18 -16.70
N GLY A 569 -9.17 -11.93 -17.78
CA GLY A 569 -8.93 -10.81 -18.69
C GLY A 569 -9.59 -9.49 -18.28
N SER A 570 -10.30 -9.45 -17.14
CA SER A 570 -11.01 -8.30 -16.61
C SER A 570 -10.34 -7.82 -15.33
N PHE A 571 -9.89 -6.58 -15.30
CA PHE A 571 -9.36 -5.97 -14.08
C PHE A 571 -10.39 -6.02 -12.94
N THR A 572 -11.64 -5.66 -13.22
CA THR A 572 -12.73 -5.66 -12.24
C THR A 572 -12.90 -7.03 -11.58
N ASP A 573 -12.82 -8.12 -12.36
CA ASP A 573 -12.97 -9.46 -11.83
C ASP A 573 -11.77 -9.88 -10.99
N MET A 574 -10.56 -9.51 -11.39
CA MET A 574 -9.34 -9.81 -10.61
C MET A 574 -9.30 -9.03 -9.30
N TYR A 575 -9.74 -7.78 -9.31
CA TYR A 575 -9.94 -7.00 -8.09
C TYR A 575 -10.93 -7.69 -7.13
N ASN A 576 -12.10 -8.06 -7.65
CA ASN A 576 -13.14 -8.75 -6.86
C ASN A 576 -12.65 -10.11 -6.33
N TYR A 577 -11.88 -10.85 -7.13
CA TYR A 577 -11.27 -12.10 -6.67
C TYR A 577 -10.37 -11.89 -5.45
N ALA A 578 -9.48 -10.91 -5.48
CA ALA A 578 -8.58 -10.62 -4.36
C ALA A 578 -9.36 -10.20 -3.09
N ALA A 579 -10.37 -9.34 -3.23
CA ALA A 579 -11.21 -8.89 -2.12
C ALA A 579 -12.05 -10.04 -1.52
N ASP A 580 -12.68 -10.84 -2.36
CA ASP A 580 -13.50 -11.98 -1.93
C ASP A 580 -12.63 -13.09 -1.31
N TRP A 581 -11.39 -13.27 -1.81
CA TRP A 581 -10.45 -14.21 -1.23
C TRP A 581 -10.04 -13.78 0.19
N MET A 582 -9.70 -12.50 0.40
CA MET A 582 -9.32 -11.97 1.72
C MET A 582 -10.45 -12.14 2.74
N THR A 583 -11.67 -11.79 2.37
CA THR A 583 -12.83 -11.91 3.27
C THR A 583 -13.16 -13.37 3.58
N SER A 584 -13.10 -14.27 2.60
CA SER A 584 -13.30 -15.71 2.79
C SER A 584 -12.20 -16.34 3.65
N ARG A 585 -10.95 -15.87 3.48
CA ARG A 585 -9.82 -16.28 4.31
C ARG A 585 -10.03 -15.89 5.76
N ALA A 586 -10.45 -14.66 6.00
CA ALA A 586 -10.74 -14.17 7.34
C ALA A 586 -11.88 -14.97 8.01
N ALA A 587 -12.93 -15.29 7.27
CA ALA A 587 -14.01 -16.14 7.74
C ALA A 587 -13.50 -17.53 8.17
N TRP A 588 -12.60 -18.12 7.37
CA TRP A 588 -12.01 -19.42 7.71
C TRP A 588 -11.14 -19.34 8.98
N ILE A 589 -10.28 -18.33 9.13
CA ILE A 589 -9.45 -18.15 10.33
C ILE A 589 -10.35 -17.96 11.55
N SER A 590 -11.36 -17.10 11.48
CA SER A 590 -12.32 -16.85 12.55
C SER A 590 -13.00 -18.14 13.01
N SER A 591 -13.42 -19.00 12.08
CA SER A 591 -14.04 -20.29 12.38
C SER A 591 -13.12 -21.25 13.16
N LYS A 592 -11.79 -21.08 13.05
CA LYS A 592 -10.81 -21.93 13.72
C LYS A 592 -10.47 -21.46 15.13
N TRP A 593 -10.60 -20.16 15.37
CA TRP A 593 -10.20 -19.56 16.63
C TRP A 593 -11.37 -19.12 17.54
N PHE A 594 -12.62 -19.16 17.03
CA PHE A 594 -13.77 -18.68 17.78
C PHE A 594 -13.92 -19.34 19.16
N GLY A 595 -13.65 -20.64 19.27
CA GLY A 595 -13.68 -21.35 20.54
C GLY A 595 -12.47 -21.12 21.46
N GLU A 596 -11.40 -20.48 20.94
CA GLU A 596 -10.20 -20.12 21.71
C GLU A 596 -10.24 -18.66 22.16
N TYR A 597 -11.15 -17.86 21.58
CA TYR A 597 -11.26 -16.43 21.87
C TYR A 597 -11.91 -16.21 23.24
N THR A 598 -11.21 -15.45 24.04
CA THR A 598 -11.75 -14.90 25.28
C THR A 598 -11.68 -13.38 25.15
N PRO A 599 -12.81 -12.67 25.09
CA PRO A 599 -12.82 -11.21 25.01
C PRO A 599 -11.90 -10.62 26.08
N SER A 600 -11.09 -9.64 25.67
CA SER A 600 -10.33 -8.87 26.65
C SER A 600 -11.30 -8.16 27.57
N ALA A 601 -11.01 -8.21 28.86
CA ALA A 601 -11.83 -7.49 29.82
C ALA A 601 -11.76 -5.99 29.48
N LYS A 602 -12.90 -5.43 29.07
CA LYS A 602 -13.00 -4.03 28.67
C LYS A 602 -13.08 -3.19 29.95
N ILE A 603 -12.10 -2.31 30.13
CA ILE A 603 -12.10 -1.40 31.28
C ILE A 603 -13.42 -0.62 31.30
N GLY A 604 -14.12 -0.70 32.42
CA GLY A 604 -15.44 -0.11 32.61
C GLY A 604 -16.62 -1.02 32.30
N ASP A 605 -16.43 -2.18 31.65
CA ASP A 605 -17.45 -3.20 31.42
C ASP A 605 -17.46 -4.18 32.62
N VAL A 606 -18.18 -3.80 33.65
CA VAL A 606 -18.15 -4.48 34.96
C VAL A 606 -19.12 -5.66 35.00
N ASP A 607 -20.22 -5.62 34.23
CA ASP A 607 -21.14 -6.73 34.14
C ASP A 607 -20.74 -7.79 33.13
N GLY A 608 -19.76 -7.45 32.24
CA GLY A 608 -19.15 -8.38 31.29
C GLY A 608 -20.01 -8.65 30.05
N ASP A 609 -20.93 -7.74 29.72
CA ASP A 609 -21.81 -7.89 28.55
C ASP A 609 -21.15 -7.44 27.22
N GLY A 610 -19.92 -6.87 27.29
CA GLY A 610 -19.14 -6.39 26.16
C GLY A 610 -19.34 -4.90 25.84
N GLU A 611 -20.23 -4.21 26.54
CA GLU A 611 -20.47 -2.79 26.38
C GLU A 611 -20.24 -2.03 27.71
N VAL A 612 -19.68 -0.81 27.64
CA VAL A 612 -19.60 0.05 28.81
C VAL A 612 -20.82 0.93 28.84
N THR A 613 -21.67 0.71 29.82
CA THR A 613 -22.99 1.35 29.95
C THR A 613 -23.20 2.00 31.32
N VAL A 614 -24.34 2.65 31.52
CA VAL A 614 -24.72 3.16 32.84
C VAL A 614 -24.98 2.03 33.85
N MET A 615 -25.19 0.79 33.40
CA MET A 615 -25.39 -0.36 34.26
C MET A 615 -24.10 -0.72 34.98
N ASP A 616 -22.96 -0.64 34.29
CA ASP A 616 -21.63 -0.86 34.87
C ASP A 616 -21.31 0.16 35.95
N ALA A 617 -21.54 1.44 35.65
CA ALA A 617 -21.40 2.48 36.66
C ALA A 617 -22.29 2.23 37.88
N THR A 618 -23.50 1.75 37.65
CA THR A 618 -24.44 1.37 38.72
C THR A 618 -23.93 0.18 39.53
N LEU A 619 -23.32 -0.81 38.88
CA LEU A 619 -22.75 -1.98 39.54
C LEU A 619 -21.57 -1.60 40.45
N VAL A 620 -20.68 -0.71 39.95
CA VAL A 620 -19.60 -0.13 40.78
C VAL A 620 -20.15 0.66 41.97
N GLN A 621 -21.18 1.48 41.76
CA GLN A 621 -21.82 2.23 42.84
C GLN A 621 -22.43 1.29 43.92
N LYS A 622 -23.07 0.20 43.51
CA LYS A 622 -23.60 -0.82 44.45
C LYS A 622 -22.48 -1.49 45.23
N TYR A 623 -21.38 -1.83 44.59
CA TYR A 623 -20.20 -2.39 45.24
C TYR A 623 -19.65 -1.47 46.32
N ILE A 624 -19.46 -0.18 46.00
CA ILE A 624 -18.92 0.83 46.94
C ILE A 624 -19.78 0.92 48.23
N VAL A 625 -21.10 0.83 48.07
CA VAL A 625 -22.02 0.86 49.22
C VAL A 625 -22.34 -0.53 49.83
N SER A 626 -21.58 -1.55 49.42
CA SER A 626 -21.70 -2.93 49.90
C SER A 626 -23.07 -3.58 49.64
N LEU A 627 -23.76 -3.17 48.58
CA LEU A 627 -25.00 -3.79 48.09
C LEU A 627 -24.75 -4.87 47.05
N GLU A 628 -23.52 -5.00 46.55
CA GLU A 628 -23.11 -6.01 45.58
C GLU A 628 -21.68 -6.44 45.89
N THR A 629 -21.30 -7.67 45.45
CA THR A 629 -19.93 -8.19 45.48
C THR A 629 -19.42 -8.38 44.07
N LEU A 630 -18.23 -7.86 43.79
CA LEU A 630 -17.57 -8.07 42.50
C LEU A 630 -16.53 -9.20 42.61
N THR A 631 -16.38 -9.97 41.55
CA THR A 631 -15.29 -10.94 41.39
C THR A 631 -13.97 -10.24 41.12
N ASP A 632 -12.82 -10.92 41.27
CA ASP A 632 -11.51 -10.34 40.98
C ASP A 632 -11.41 -9.82 39.53
N SER A 633 -12.03 -10.49 38.56
CA SER A 633 -12.09 -10.05 37.16
C SER A 633 -12.91 -8.78 36.99
N GLN A 634 -14.01 -8.65 37.71
CA GLN A 634 -14.85 -7.44 37.71
C GLN A 634 -14.16 -6.27 38.40
N LEU A 635 -13.45 -6.52 39.48
CA LEU A 635 -12.66 -5.49 40.19
C LEU A 635 -11.56 -4.90 39.27
N ASN A 636 -10.88 -5.76 38.49
CA ASN A 636 -9.85 -5.31 37.56
C ASN A 636 -10.37 -4.38 36.44
N VAL A 637 -11.61 -4.54 35.99
CA VAL A 637 -12.20 -3.68 34.97
C VAL A 637 -12.96 -2.49 35.57
N ALA A 638 -13.32 -2.56 36.83
CA ALA A 638 -13.98 -1.51 37.58
C ALA A 638 -13.01 -0.38 38.01
N ASP A 639 -11.72 -0.70 38.18
CA ASP A 639 -10.65 0.28 38.41
C ASP A 639 -10.29 0.99 37.10
N VAL A 640 -11.11 1.97 36.74
CA VAL A 640 -10.99 2.68 35.46
C VAL A 640 -9.86 3.69 35.45
N ASN A 641 -9.49 4.21 36.64
CA ASN A 641 -8.41 5.19 36.78
C ASN A 641 -7.05 4.53 37.05
N GLY A 642 -7.02 3.20 37.37
CA GLY A 642 -5.80 2.43 37.59
C GLY A 642 -5.09 2.75 38.92
N ASP A 643 -5.81 3.31 39.92
CA ASP A 643 -5.20 3.67 41.22
C ASP A 643 -5.21 2.52 42.23
N GLY A 644 -5.82 1.39 41.92
CA GLY A 644 -5.92 0.19 42.76
C GLY A 644 -7.07 0.21 43.75
N GLU A 645 -7.91 1.25 43.80
CA GLU A 645 -9.07 1.38 44.68
C GLU A 645 -10.36 1.56 43.86
N ILE A 646 -11.40 0.78 44.14
CA ILE A 646 -12.69 0.95 43.49
C ILE A 646 -13.50 2.02 44.23
N SER A 647 -13.74 3.15 43.60
CA SER A 647 -14.32 4.33 44.23
C SER A 647 -15.40 4.99 43.36
N VAL A 648 -15.99 6.09 43.85
CA VAL A 648 -16.95 6.91 43.11
C VAL A 648 -16.30 7.60 41.89
N ILE A 649 -14.95 7.68 41.87
CA ILE A 649 -14.20 8.23 40.73
C ILE A 649 -14.32 7.29 39.53
N ASP A 650 -14.20 6.00 39.75
CA ASP A 650 -14.32 4.98 38.70
C ASP A 650 -15.73 4.94 38.13
N ALA A 651 -16.75 4.92 38.98
CA ALA A 651 -18.14 5.04 38.53
C ALA A 651 -18.38 6.31 37.69
N THR A 652 -17.76 7.43 38.09
CA THR A 652 -17.83 8.67 37.33
C THR A 652 -17.08 8.59 36.00
N GLN A 653 -15.94 7.90 35.95
CA GLN A 653 -15.19 7.69 34.71
C GLN A 653 -15.96 6.78 33.75
N ILE A 654 -16.57 5.72 34.24
CA ILE A 654 -17.48 4.88 33.44
C ILE A 654 -18.59 5.75 32.82
N GLN A 655 -19.24 6.58 33.61
CA GLN A 655 -20.28 7.50 33.09
C GLN A 655 -19.75 8.46 32.02
N LYS A 656 -18.52 8.95 32.15
CA LYS A 656 -17.88 9.80 31.13
C LYS A 656 -17.57 9.03 29.85
N ILE A 657 -17.14 7.77 29.94
CA ILE A 657 -16.94 6.89 28.79
C ILE A 657 -18.26 6.71 28.03
N VAL A 658 -19.35 6.41 28.76
CA VAL A 658 -20.69 6.22 28.17
C VAL A 658 -21.16 7.43 27.35
N VAL A 659 -20.83 8.64 27.78
CA VAL A 659 -21.22 9.89 27.10
C VAL A 659 -20.12 10.46 26.22
N ASN A 660 -19.05 9.70 25.93
CA ASN A 660 -17.89 10.10 25.11
C ASN A 660 -17.19 11.41 25.58
N LEU A 661 -17.03 11.59 26.89
CA LEU A 661 -16.32 12.72 27.50
C LEU A 661 -14.89 12.38 27.95
N VAL A 662 -14.40 11.18 27.64
CA VAL A 662 -13.01 10.72 27.92
C VAL A 662 -12.42 10.17 26.62
#